data_b9e7eb5739896444217d2cb5f2ed0a34
#
_entry.id   b9e7eb5739896444217d2cb5f2ed0a34
#
_cell.length_a   1.000
_cell.length_b   1.000
_cell.length_c   1.000
_cell.angle_alpha   90.00
_cell.angle_beta   90.00
_cell.angle_gamma   90.00
#
_symmetry.space_group_name_H-M   'P 1'
#
loop_
_entity.id
_entity.type
_entity.pdbx_description
1 polymer ?
#
loop_
_entity_poly.entity_id
_entity_poly.type
_entity_poly.pdbx_seq_one_letter_code
_entity_poly.pdbx_strand_id
1 'polypeptide(L)'
;MAFATERPVVAHSEYRAVEDAVRAGGRFEVVSPHEPAGDQPAAIDELERRIEAGERDVVLLGATGTGKSATTAWLIERLQRPTLVMAPNKTLAAQLANELREMLPHNAVEYFVSYYDYYQPEAYIAQTDTYIEKDSSINDDVERLRHSATSSLLSRRDVVVVASVSCIYGLGTPQSYLDRSVELQVGTHVPRDGLLRLLVDVQYSRNDVAFTRGSFRVRGDTVEIIPSYEELAVRIEFFGDEIEALYYLHPLTGEVIRSVDTLRIFPATHYVAGPERMARAISTIEVELAERLAEFERQGKLLEAQRLRMRTNYDVEMMRQVGFCSGIENYSRHIDGRGPGSPPATLLDYFPEDFLLVIDESHVTVPQIGGMYEGDFSRKRNLVDYGFRLPSAVDNRPLTWEEFADRIGQTVYLSATPGPYELSQSSGEFVEQVIRPTGLVDPKVVVKPTKGQIDDLIGEIRKRAAADERVLVTTLTKKMAEDLTDYLLEMGIRVRYLHSEVDTLRRVELLRQLRLGDYDVLVGINLLREGLDLPEVSLVSILDADKEGFLRSSRSLIQTIGRAARNVSGEVHMYADTVTDSMKEAIDETDRRRAKQVAYNEKHGIDPKPLRKKIADILDQVYREADDSEAVEIGGSGRNVSRGRRAQGEPGRAVSAGIIEGRDTSNMPRAELADLIKDLTAQMMAAARDLQFELAARIRDEIADLKKELRGMDAAGLR
;
A
#
# COMPACT_ATOMS: atom_id res chain seq x y z
N MET A 1 23.88 24.45 -13.43
CA MET A 1 24.26 23.88 -14.74
C MET A 1 22.96 23.63 -15.47
N ALA A 2 22.85 24.25 -16.65
CA ALA A 2 21.63 24.32 -17.42
C ALA A 2 21.24 22.94 -17.99
N PHE A 3 20.03 22.47 -17.68
CA PHE A 3 19.39 21.38 -18.38
C PHE A 3 18.54 21.98 -19.53
N ALA A 4 19.20 22.28 -20.62
CA ALA A 4 18.54 22.48 -21.91
C ALA A 4 19.17 21.47 -22.87
N THR A 5 18.55 20.30 -23.00
CA THR A 5 18.82 19.38 -24.09
C THR A 5 17.49 19.03 -24.75
N GLU A 6 17.44 19.24 -26.03
CA GLU A 6 16.34 18.87 -26.92
C GLU A 6 15.87 17.45 -26.58
N ARG A 7 14.57 17.33 -26.29
CA ARG A 7 13.93 16.06 -25.97
C ARG A 7 13.97 15.17 -27.24
N PRO A 8 14.46 13.93 -27.16
CA PRO A 8 14.18 12.97 -28.21
C PRO A 8 12.67 12.81 -28.32
N VAL A 9 12.13 12.81 -29.49
CA VAL A 9 10.73 12.48 -29.78
C VAL A 9 10.54 11.03 -29.33
N VAL A 10 10.04 10.84 -28.13
CA VAL A 10 9.65 9.51 -27.63
C VAL A 10 8.45 9.09 -28.48
N ALA A 11 8.55 7.94 -29.12
CA ALA A 11 7.42 7.36 -29.82
C ALA A 11 6.24 7.27 -28.87
N HIS A 12 5.16 7.97 -29.19
CA HIS A 12 3.92 7.89 -28.40
C HIS A 12 3.58 6.43 -28.17
N SER A 13 3.23 6.07 -26.93
CA SER A 13 2.78 4.72 -26.61
C SER A 13 1.61 4.39 -27.55
N GLU A 14 1.65 3.23 -28.20
CA GLU A 14 0.59 2.75 -29.08
C GLU A 14 -0.71 2.39 -28.30
N TYR A 15 -0.75 2.69 -27.00
CA TYR A 15 -1.92 2.49 -26.16
C TYR A 15 -2.92 3.62 -26.42
N ARG A 16 -3.94 3.33 -27.19
CA ARG A 16 -5.11 4.20 -27.25
C ARG A 16 -5.82 4.15 -25.90
N ALA A 17 -6.10 5.31 -25.32
CA ALA A 17 -7.02 5.41 -24.21
C ALA A 17 -8.34 4.73 -24.57
N VAL A 18 -8.91 3.97 -23.62
CA VAL A 18 -10.24 3.37 -23.83
C VAL A 18 -11.24 4.50 -23.98
N GLU A 19 -12.06 4.43 -25.06
CA GLU A 19 -13.04 5.49 -25.35
C GLU A 19 -14.01 5.69 -24.17
N ASP A 20 -14.30 6.95 -23.84
CA ASP A 20 -15.22 7.32 -22.76
C ASP A 20 -16.65 6.80 -22.95
N ALA A 21 -17.03 6.49 -24.19
CA ALA A 21 -18.34 5.90 -24.49
C ALA A 21 -18.62 4.58 -23.76
N VAL A 22 -17.57 3.90 -23.28
CA VAL A 22 -17.71 2.64 -22.52
C VAL A 22 -17.93 2.90 -21.02
N ARG A 23 -17.65 4.12 -20.53
CA ARG A 23 -17.73 4.47 -19.12
C ARG A 23 -19.08 5.08 -18.78
N ALA A 24 -19.75 4.54 -17.75
CA ALA A 24 -20.98 5.13 -17.23
C ALA A 24 -20.69 6.52 -16.62
N GLY A 25 -21.55 7.49 -16.93
CA GLY A 25 -21.50 8.81 -16.31
C GLY A 25 -21.88 8.71 -14.83
N GLY A 26 -21.05 9.27 -13.96
CA GLY A 26 -21.31 9.45 -12.54
C GLY A 26 -20.91 10.87 -12.14
N ARG A 27 -21.48 11.37 -11.04
CA ARG A 27 -21.12 12.67 -10.50
C ARG A 27 -20.50 12.50 -9.11
N PHE A 28 -19.38 13.17 -8.86
CA PHE A 28 -18.82 13.26 -7.53
C PHE A 28 -19.69 14.16 -6.65
N GLU A 29 -20.01 13.66 -5.47
CA GLU A 29 -20.76 14.37 -4.44
C GLU A 29 -20.12 14.13 -3.08
N VAL A 30 -19.66 15.20 -2.44
CA VAL A 30 -19.08 15.14 -1.11
C VAL A 30 -20.19 15.15 -0.06
N VAL A 31 -20.19 14.14 0.79
CA VAL A 31 -21.06 14.03 1.96
C VAL A 31 -20.20 14.22 3.21
N SER A 32 -20.29 15.38 3.84
CA SER A 32 -19.50 15.72 5.03
C SER A 32 -20.34 16.41 6.07
N PRO A 33 -20.17 16.11 7.38
CA PRO A 33 -20.79 16.89 8.46
C PRO A 33 -20.15 18.28 8.64
N HIS A 34 -19.07 18.57 7.91
CA HIS A 34 -18.32 19.82 7.98
C HIS A 34 -18.29 20.51 6.63
N GLU A 35 -18.31 21.82 6.66
CA GLU A 35 -18.05 22.65 5.49
C GLU A 35 -16.57 23.09 5.45
N PRO A 36 -16.03 23.45 4.26
CA PRO A 36 -14.68 24.01 4.16
C PRO A 36 -14.49 25.20 5.08
N ALA A 37 -13.41 25.19 5.88
CA ALA A 37 -13.15 26.24 6.86
C ALA A 37 -11.64 26.58 6.92
N GLY A 38 -11.31 27.69 7.59
CA GLY A 38 -9.94 28.19 7.63
C GLY A 38 -9.47 28.70 6.28
N ASP A 39 -8.33 28.20 5.80
CA ASP A 39 -7.79 28.51 4.47
C ASP A 39 -8.41 27.64 3.36
N GLN A 40 -9.17 26.58 3.69
CA GLN A 40 -9.68 25.60 2.72
C GLN A 40 -10.52 26.24 1.61
N PRO A 41 -11.51 27.13 1.89
CA PRO A 41 -12.32 27.73 0.82
C PRO A 41 -11.46 28.46 -0.21
N ALA A 42 -10.56 29.31 0.26
CA ALA A 42 -9.68 30.08 -0.62
C ALA A 42 -8.69 29.20 -1.39
N ALA A 43 -8.21 28.11 -0.75
CA ALA A 43 -7.33 27.15 -1.39
C ALA A 43 -8.05 26.37 -2.49
N ILE A 44 -9.29 25.91 -2.25
CA ILE A 44 -10.10 25.20 -3.24
C ILE A 44 -10.39 26.12 -4.44
N ASP A 45 -10.85 27.34 -4.19
CA ASP A 45 -11.17 28.31 -5.24
C ASP A 45 -9.94 28.63 -6.11
N GLU A 46 -8.77 28.79 -5.50
CA GLU A 46 -7.54 29.11 -6.22
C GLU A 46 -6.99 27.89 -6.99
N LEU A 47 -7.06 26.66 -6.42
CA LEU A 47 -6.69 25.44 -7.11
C LEU A 47 -7.59 25.20 -8.33
N GLU A 48 -8.91 25.31 -8.18
CA GLU A 48 -9.88 25.20 -9.26
C GLU A 48 -9.59 26.20 -10.37
N ARG A 49 -9.44 27.49 -10.02
CA ARG A 49 -9.13 28.57 -10.96
C ARG A 49 -7.86 28.29 -11.79
N ARG A 50 -6.78 27.83 -11.14
CA ARG A 50 -5.51 27.52 -11.83
C ARG A 50 -5.64 26.34 -12.77
N ILE A 51 -6.32 25.28 -12.32
CA ILE A 51 -6.56 24.07 -13.12
C ILE A 51 -7.46 24.41 -14.32
N GLU A 52 -8.54 25.19 -14.13
CA GLU A 52 -9.41 25.63 -15.23
C GLU A 52 -8.71 26.59 -16.20
N ALA A 53 -7.75 27.37 -15.71
CA ALA A 53 -6.88 28.21 -16.55
C ALA A 53 -5.89 27.39 -17.39
N GLY A 54 -5.81 26.07 -17.20
CA GLY A 54 -4.94 25.18 -17.94
C GLY A 54 -3.52 25.05 -17.37
N GLU A 55 -3.28 25.53 -16.13
CA GLU A 55 -2.00 25.28 -15.47
C GLU A 55 -1.80 23.78 -15.27
N ARG A 56 -0.63 23.27 -15.70
CA ARG A 56 -0.33 21.83 -15.63
C ARG A 56 0.06 21.39 -14.24
N ASP A 57 0.89 22.17 -13.55
CA ASP A 57 1.52 21.83 -12.30
C ASP A 57 1.15 22.87 -11.22
N VAL A 58 0.36 22.49 -10.23
CA VAL A 58 -0.11 23.36 -9.16
C VAL A 58 0.35 22.80 -7.81
N VAL A 59 0.90 23.64 -6.95
CA VAL A 59 1.40 23.23 -5.62
C VAL A 59 0.47 23.74 -4.53
N LEU A 60 0.00 22.85 -3.65
CA LEU A 60 -0.64 23.18 -2.38
C LEU A 60 0.35 23.00 -1.23
N LEU A 61 0.84 24.09 -0.68
CA LEU A 61 1.59 24.09 0.57
C LEU A 61 0.58 23.99 1.74
N GLY A 62 0.34 22.75 2.17
CA GLY A 62 -0.61 22.46 3.24
C GLY A 62 0.08 22.00 4.52
N ALA A 63 0.00 22.79 5.59
CA ALA A 63 0.55 22.39 6.88
C ALA A 63 -0.09 21.10 7.42
N THR A 64 0.59 20.41 8.31
CA THR A 64 0.06 19.18 8.92
C THR A 64 -1.21 19.48 9.72
N GLY A 65 -2.28 18.69 9.48
CA GLY A 65 -3.55 18.84 10.20
C GLY A 65 -4.48 19.95 9.68
N THR A 66 -4.22 20.52 8.50
CA THR A 66 -5.10 21.53 7.89
C THR A 66 -6.24 20.92 7.07
N GLY A 67 -6.30 19.59 6.96
CA GLY A 67 -7.34 18.88 6.20
C GLY A 67 -7.10 18.84 4.68
N LYS A 68 -5.85 18.60 4.23
CA LYS A 68 -5.52 18.43 2.81
C LYS A 68 -6.39 17.41 2.10
N SER A 69 -6.67 16.26 2.74
CA SER A 69 -7.54 15.22 2.18
C SER A 69 -8.96 15.71 1.90
N ALA A 70 -9.51 16.51 2.83
CA ALA A 70 -10.83 17.12 2.65
C ALA A 70 -10.82 18.17 1.52
N THR A 71 -9.79 19.02 1.47
CA THR A 71 -9.57 19.95 0.36
C THR A 71 -9.52 19.23 -0.98
N THR A 72 -8.85 18.08 -1.03
CA THR A 72 -8.78 17.22 -2.23
C THR A 72 -10.16 16.70 -2.61
N ALA A 73 -10.96 16.21 -1.66
CA ALA A 73 -12.30 15.70 -1.95
C ALA A 73 -13.22 16.79 -2.52
N TRP A 74 -13.25 17.99 -1.94
CA TRP A 74 -14.02 19.12 -2.46
C TRP A 74 -13.50 19.60 -3.82
N LEU A 75 -12.19 19.58 -4.05
CA LEU A 75 -11.62 19.90 -5.37
C LEU A 75 -12.07 18.88 -6.43
N ILE A 76 -12.08 17.59 -6.11
CA ILE A 76 -12.57 16.51 -7.00
C ILE A 76 -14.05 16.75 -7.32
N GLU A 77 -14.87 17.07 -6.31
CA GLU A 77 -16.28 17.40 -6.49
C GLU A 77 -16.47 18.61 -7.43
N ARG A 78 -15.64 19.65 -7.31
CA ARG A 78 -15.71 20.83 -8.18
C ARG A 78 -15.33 20.52 -9.63
N LEU A 79 -14.22 19.81 -9.81
CA LEU A 79 -13.67 19.51 -11.14
C LEU A 79 -14.39 18.37 -11.88
N GLN A 80 -15.09 17.47 -11.16
CA GLN A 80 -15.85 16.37 -11.75
C GLN A 80 -15.01 15.45 -12.68
N ARG A 81 -13.74 15.18 -12.30
CA ARG A 81 -12.79 14.41 -13.11
C ARG A 81 -12.33 13.15 -12.39
N PRO A 82 -12.18 12.01 -13.09
CA PRO A 82 -11.51 10.85 -12.53
C PRO A 82 -10.16 11.26 -11.95
N THR A 83 -9.82 10.78 -10.76
CA THR A 83 -8.66 11.27 -10.03
C THR A 83 -7.77 10.14 -9.56
N LEU A 84 -6.46 10.24 -9.80
CA LEU A 84 -5.44 9.41 -9.20
C LEU A 84 -4.78 10.17 -8.03
N VAL A 85 -4.85 9.63 -6.82
CA VAL A 85 -4.15 10.16 -5.64
C VAL A 85 -2.97 9.24 -5.34
N MET A 86 -1.76 9.74 -5.50
CA MET A 86 -0.54 8.98 -5.20
C MET A 86 0.00 9.30 -3.81
N ALA A 87 0.27 8.25 -3.03
CA ALA A 87 0.84 8.35 -1.69
C ALA A 87 2.19 7.62 -1.61
N PRO A 88 3.12 8.04 -0.73
CA PRO A 88 4.48 7.49 -0.65
C PRO A 88 4.56 6.05 -0.10
N ASN A 89 3.52 5.57 0.60
CA ASN A 89 3.50 4.24 1.18
C ASN A 89 2.08 3.68 1.32
N LYS A 90 1.99 2.35 1.55
CA LYS A 90 0.70 1.63 1.67
C LYS A 90 -0.18 2.18 2.80
N THR A 91 0.41 2.47 3.97
CA THR A 91 -0.33 2.93 5.16
C THR A 91 -0.98 4.28 4.93
N LEU A 92 -0.26 5.24 4.34
CA LEU A 92 -0.82 6.54 4.02
C LEU A 92 -1.87 6.44 2.90
N ALA A 93 -1.62 5.59 1.90
CA ALA A 93 -2.61 5.32 0.86
C ALA A 93 -3.91 4.74 1.43
N ALA A 94 -3.83 3.80 2.39
CA ALA A 94 -4.99 3.24 3.07
C ALA A 94 -5.76 4.30 3.88
N GLN A 95 -5.02 5.12 4.63
CA GLN A 95 -5.63 6.23 5.37
C GLN A 95 -6.37 7.20 4.45
N LEU A 96 -5.74 7.62 3.35
CA LEU A 96 -6.35 8.53 2.37
C LEU A 96 -7.56 7.91 1.69
N ALA A 97 -7.49 6.60 1.34
CA ALA A 97 -8.62 5.90 0.75
C ALA A 97 -9.82 5.89 1.69
N ASN A 98 -9.62 5.60 2.99
CA ASN A 98 -10.69 5.61 3.98
C ASN A 98 -11.26 7.03 4.18
N GLU A 99 -10.40 8.05 4.32
CA GLU A 99 -10.84 9.45 4.45
C GLU A 99 -11.66 9.90 3.24
N LEU A 100 -11.26 9.51 2.01
CA LEU A 100 -12.00 9.84 0.80
C LEU A 100 -13.29 9.03 0.64
N ARG A 101 -13.35 7.76 1.07
CA ARG A 101 -14.58 6.96 1.08
C ARG A 101 -15.63 7.53 2.03
N GLU A 102 -15.20 7.98 3.22
CA GLU A 102 -16.10 8.66 4.15
C GLU A 102 -16.69 9.94 3.55
N MET A 103 -15.94 10.67 2.74
CA MET A 103 -16.39 11.90 2.11
C MET A 103 -17.13 11.72 0.78
N LEU A 104 -16.86 10.63 0.05
CA LEU A 104 -17.42 10.31 -1.26
C LEU A 104 -18.15 8.95 -1.23
N PRO A 105 -19.13 8.73 -0.34
CA PRO A 105 -19.72 7.42 -0.08
C PRO A 105 -20.51 6.85 -1.26
N HIS A 106 -20.89 7.67 -2.22
CA HIS A 106 -21.67 7.27 -3.41
C HIS A 106 -20.81 7.08 -4.67
N ASN A 107 -19.50 7.32 -4.55
CA ASN A 107 -18.55 7.23 -5.66
C ASN A 107 -17.58 6.07 -5.48
N ALA A 108 -16.94 5.64 -6.55
CA ALA A 108 -15.91 4.61 -6.47
C ALA A 108 -14.61 5.20 -5.93
N VAL A 109 -14.27 4.87 -4.69
CA VAL A 109 -12.97 5.20 -4.09
C VAL A 109 -12.19 3.91 -3.94
N GLU A 110 -11.26 3.70 -4.84
CA GLU A 110 -10.50 2.46 -5.02
C GLU A 110 -9.11 2.55 -4.38
N TYR A 111 -8.55 1.39 -4.03
CA TYR A 111 -7.24 1.29 -3.41
C TYR A 111 -6.30 0.43 -4.25
N PHE A 112 -5.15 0.99 -4.67
CA PHE A 112 -4.22 0.32 -5.55
C PHE A 112 -2.78 0.39 -5.04
N VAL A 113 -2.34 -0.67 -4.37
CA VAL A 113 -0.98 -0.79 -3.83
C VAL A 113 -0.36 -2.13 -4.23
N SER A 114 0.89 -2.37 -3.84
CA SER A 114 1.51 -3.69 -4.04
C SER A 114 0.77 -4.75 -3.22
N TYR A 115 0.34 -5.83 -3.88
CA TYR A 115 -0.43 -6.94 -3.29
C TYR A 115 0.43 -7.95 -2.50
N TYR A 116 1.73 -7.70 -2.36
CA TYR A 116 2.60 -8.54 -1.55
C TYR A 116 2.63 -8.07 -0.10
N ASP A 117 2.30 -8.95 0.85
CA ASP A 117 2.55 -8.72 2.28
C ASP A 117 4.04 -8.85 2.58
N TYR A 118 4.66 -9.87 2.00
CA TYR A 118 6.09 -10.06 1.97
C TYR A 118 6.56 -10.19 0.52
N TYR A 119 7.65 -9.52 0.17
CA TYR A 119 8.24 -9.58 -1.15
C TYR A 119 9.75 -9.59 -1.11
N GLN A 120 10.33 -10.73 -1.45
CA GLN A 120 11.75 -10.88 -1.76
C GLN A 120 11.89 -11.00 -3.28
N PRO A 121 12.38 -9.98 -3.97
CA PRO A 121 12.55 -10.07 -5.41
C PRO A 121 13.61 -11.09 -5.78
N GLU A 122 13.39 -11.77 -6.91
CA GLU A 122 14.42 -12.60 -7.52
C GLU A 122 15.69 -11.79 -7.77
N ALA A 123 16.83 -12.26 -7.32
CA ALA A 123 18.09 -11.57 -7.49
C ALA A 123 19.26 -12.55 -7.60
N TYR A 124 20.35 -12.09 -8.21
CA TYR A 124 21.60 -12.84 -8.23
C TYR A 124 22.77 -11.97 -7.81
N ILE A 125 23.54 -12.45 -6.83
CA ILE A 125 24.73 -11.79 -6.30
C ILE A 125 25.94 -12.51 -6.86
N ALA A 126 26.53 -11.95 -7.92
CA ALA A 126 27.64 -12.55 -8.64
C ALA A 126 28.89 -12.75 -7.79
N GLN A 127 29.14 -11.88 -6.79
CA GLN A 127 30.30 -11.94 -5.91
C GLN A 127 30.32 -13.18 -5.01
N THR A 128 29.18 -13.68 -4.61
CA THR A 128 29.01 -14.83 -3.72
C THR A 128 28.39 -16.04 -4.42
N ASP A 129 28.14 -15.96 -5.74
CA ASP A 129 27.41 -16.97 -6.53
C ASP A 129 26.09 -17.38 -5.84
N THR A 130 25.37 -16.37 -5.32
CA THR A 130 24.14 -16.61 -4.56
C THR A 130 22.94 -16.20 -5.39
N TYR A 131 22.10 -17.19 -5.73
CA TYR A 131 20.79 -16.96 -6.32
C TYR A 131 19.75 -16.87 -5.22
N ILE A 132 19.01 -15.77 -5.22
CA ILE A 132 17.88 -15.52 -4.33
C ILE A 132 16.62 -15.75 -5.16
N GLU A 133 15.89 -16.80 -4.83
CA GLU A 133 14.61 -17.09 -5.47
C GLU A 133 13.58 -16.04 -5.07
N LYS A 134 12.65 -15.73 -6.00
CA LYS A 134 11.50 -14.89 -5.68
C LYS A 134 10.69 -15.59 -4.59
N ASP A 135 10.55 -14.94 -3.45
CA ASP A 135 9.65 -15.36 -2.38
C ASP A 135 8.65 -14.24 -2.11
N SER A 136 7.38 -14.59 -2.08
CA SER A 136 6.31 -13.60 -1.91
C SER A 136 5.08 -14.23 -1.30
N SER A 137 4.49 -13.53 -0.36
CA SER A 137 3.15 -13.78 0.14
C SER A 137 2.19 -12.80 -0.52
N ILE A 138 1.21 -13.33 -1.24
CA ILE A 138 0.18 -12.53 -1.90
C ILE A 138 -0.96 -12.33 -0.90
N ASN A 139 -1.45 -11.10 -0.82
CA ASN A 139 -2.65 -10.77 -0.10
C ASN A 139 -3.83 -10.75 -1.07
N ASP A 140 -4.70 -11.74 -0.97
CA ASP A 140 -5.84 -11.95 -1.87
C ASP A 140 -6.83 -10.77 -1.84
N ASP A 141 -6.97 -10.08 -0.69
CA ASP A 141 -7.86 -8.93 -0.58
C ASP A 141 -7.27 -7.70 -1.27
N VAL A 142 -5.96 -7.48 -1.16
CA VAL A 142 -5.29 -6.41 -1.91
C VAL A 142 -5.29 -6.70 -3.41
N GLU A 143 -5.17 -7.96 -3.83
CA GLU A 143 -5.30 -8.35 -5.23
C GLU A 143 -6.70 -8.04 -5.76
N ARG A 144 -7.75 -8.37 -5.00
CA ARG A 144 -9.14 -8.00 -5.31
C ARG A 144 -9.30 -6.49 -5.48
N LEU A 145 -8.79 -5.69 -4.55
CA LEU A 145 -8.89 -4.23 -4.61
C LEU A 145 -8.18 -3.65 -5.86
N ARG A 146 -7.08 -4.26 -6.30
CA ARG A 146 -6.41 -3.87 -7.55
C ARG A 146 -7.28 -4.18 -8.77
N HIS A 147 -7.93 -5.34 -8.80
CA HIS A 147 -8.88 -5.68 -9.86
C HIS A 147 -10.13 -4.78 -9.81
N SER A 148 -10.63 -4.44 -8.61
CA SER A 148 -11.70 -3.47 -8.43
C SER A 148 -11.34 -2.10 -9.04
N ALA A 149 -10.15 -1.59 -8.74
CA ALA A 149 -9.69 -0.32 -9.28
C ALA A 149 -9.66 -0.31 -10.82
N THR A 150 -9.11 -1.34 -11.44
CA THR A 150 -9.02 -1.42 -12.92
C THR A 150 -10.38 -1.61 -13.58
N SER A 151 -11.28 -2.41 -13.00
CA SER A 151 -12.63 -2.59 -13.52
C SER A 151 -13.48 -1.32 -13.37
N SER A 152 -13.37 -0.62 -12.24
CA SER A 152 -14.04 0.66 -12.00
C SER A 152 -13.60 1.73 -12.98
N LEU A 153 -12.28 1.86 -13.23
CA LEU A 153 -11.74 2.81 -14.20
C LEU A 153 -12.23 2.57 -15.63
N LEU A 154 -12.48 1.32 -16.01
CA LEU A 154 -12.99 0.98 -17.33
C LEU A 154 -14.52 1.05 -17.45
N SER A 155 -15.24 1.11 -16.32
CA SER A 155 -16.71 1.03 -16.29
C SER A 155 -17.38 2.35 -15.99
N ARG A 156 -16.73 3.28 -15.28
CA ARG A 156 -17.35 4.51 -14.80
C ARG A 156 -16.37 5.69 -14.77
N ARG A 157 -16.91 6.91 -14.68
CA ARG A 157 -16.08 8.13 -14.64
C ARG A 157 -15.91 8.73 -13.24
N ASP A 158 -16.79 8.43 -12.32
CA ASP A 158 -16.74 8.95 -10.93
C ASP A 158 -15.86 8.07 -10.04
N VAL A 159 -14.59 7.91 -10.43
CA VAL A 159 -13.61 7.04 -9.79
C VAL A 159 -12.45 7.85 -9.23
N VAL A 160 -12.15 7.64 -7.96
CA VAL A 160 -10.91 8.06 -7.31
C VAL A 160 -10.08 6.82 -6.99
N VAL A 161 -8.87 6.74 -7.51
CA VAL A 161 -7.95 5.66 -7.11
C VAL A 161 -6.87 6.23 -6.22
N VAL A 162 -6.75 5.69 -5.01
CA VAL A 162 -5.64 6.01 -4.10
C VAL A 162 -4.58 4.93 -4.24
N ALA A 163 -3.40 5.31 -4.69
CA ALA A 163 -2.35 4.38 -5.04
C ALA A 163 -1.01 4.70 -4.34
N SER A 164 -0.20 3.67 -4.13
CA SER A 164 1.23 3.86 -3.87
C SER A 164 2.01 3.94 -5.19
N VAL A 165 3.31 4.21 -5.11
CA VAL A 165 4.19 4.24 -6.30
C VAL A 165 4.17 2.94 -7.11
N SER A 166 3.60 1.83 -6.57
CA SER A 166 3.38 0.59 -7.32
C SER A 166 2.50 0.74 -8.57
N CYS A 167 1.74 1.83 -8.69
CA CYS A 167 0.90 2.12 -9.86
C CYS A 167 1.69 2.41 -11.15
N ILE A 168 2.99 2.71 -11.07
CA ILE A 168 3.85 2.90 -12.25
C ILE A 168 4.52 1.60 -12.74
N TYR A 169 4.25 0.46 -12.08
CA TYR A 169 4.70 -0.85 -12.53
C TYR A 169 3.78 -1.44 -13.59
N GLY A 170 4.36 -2.34 -14.42
CA GLY A 170 3.65 -2.98 -15.50
C GLY A 170 2.39 -3.73 -15.05
N LEU A 171 1.33 -3.50 -15.80
CA LEU A 171 0.06 -4.23 -15.80
C LEU A 171 -0.21 -4.76 -17.21
N GLY A 172 -1.25 -5.58 -17.37
CA GLY A 172 -1.81 -5.88 -18.67
C GLY A 172 -2.38 -4.63 -19.35
N THR A 173 -2.51 -4.65 -20.66
CA THR A 173 -3.04 -3.50 -21.40
C THR A 173 -4.54 -3.31 -21.13
N PRO A 174 -5.01 -2.06 -20.92
CA PRO A 174 -6.43 -1.80 -20.66
C PRO A 174 -7.34 -2.33 -21.78
N GLN A 175 -6.92 -2.17 -23.03
CA GLN A 175 -7.69 -2.67 -24.17
C GLN A 175 -7.86 -4.19 -24.14
N SER A 176 -6.80 -4.95 -23.83
CA SER A 176 -6.90 -6.42 -23.74
C SER A 176 -7.78 -6.85 -22.57
N TYR A 177 -7.75 -6.12 -21.47
CA TYR A 177 -8.57 -6.39 -20.30
C TYR A 177 -10.06 -6.13 -20.59
N LEU A 178 -10.36 -5.05 -21.32
CA LEU A 178 -11.71 -4.70 -21.77
C LEU A 178 -12.24 -5.65 -22.85
N ASP A 179 -11.46 -5.91 -23.91
CA ASP A 179 -11.84 -6.76 -25.05
C ASP A 179 -12.16 -8.19 -24.63
N ARG A 180 -11.57 -8.63 -23.52
CA ARG A 180 -11.80 -9.96 -22.94
C ARG A 180 -12.92 -9.99 -21.90
N SER A 181 -13.48 -8.83 -21.54
CA SER A 181 -14.63 -8.82 -20.63
C SER A 181 -15.84 -9.49 -21.30
N VAL A 182 -16.65 -10.17 -20.50
CA VAL A 182 -17.86 -10.84 -20.95
C VAL A 182 -19.06 -9.97 -20.59
N GLU A 183 -19.73 -9.44 -21.61
CA GLU A 183 -20.96 -8.65 -21.42
C GLU A 183 -22.18 -9.55 -21.49
N LEU A 184 -23.04 -9.45 -20.48
CA LEU A 184 -24.26 -10.23 -20.31
C LEU A 184 -25.46 -9.29 -20.21
N GLN A 185 -26.53 -9.62 -20.90
CA GLN A 185 -27.78 -8.84 -20.87
C GLN A 185 -28.97 -9.80 -20.83
N VAL A 186 -29.96 -9.49 -20.00
CA VAL A 186 -31.23 -10.22 -19.94
C VAL A 186 -31.91 -10.22 -21.31
N GLY A 187 -32.43 -11.37 -21.73
CA GLY A 187 -33.05 -11.57 -23.01
C GLY A 187 -32.09 -11.87 -24.18
N THR A 188 -30.78 -11.89 -23.95
CA THR A 188 -29.83 -12.29 -24.97
C THR A 188 -29.64 -13.79 -25.06
N HIS A 189 -29.48 -14.31 -26.30
CA HIS A 189 -29.21 -15.73 -26.54
C HIS A 189 -27.68 -15.98 -26.52
N VAL A 190 -27.24 -16.67 -25.48
CA VAL A 190 -25.85 -17.09 -25.29
C VAL A 190 -25.86 -18.58 -24.93
N PRO A 191 -25.31 -19.47 -25.78
CA PRO A 191 -25.19 -20.88 -25.42
C PRO A 191 -24.47 -21.02 -24.08
N ARG A 192 -25.09 -21.66 -23.08
CA ARG A 192 -24.48 -21.82 -21.74
C ARG A 192 -23.07 -22.39 -21.81
N ASP A 193 -22.84 -23.44 -22.60
CA ASP A 193 -21.52 -24.05 -22.76
C ASP A 193 -20.50 -23.10 -23.42
N GLY A 194 -20.98 -22.16 -24.24
CA GLY A 194 -20.19 -21.06 -24.80
C GLY A 194 -19.73 -20.11 -23.71
N LEU A 195 -20.64 -19.69 -22.83
CA LEU A 195 -20.29 -18.84 -21.67
C LEU A 195 -19.26 -19.52 -20.75
N LEU A 196 -19.43 -20.82 -20.47
CA LEU A 196 -18.47 -21.54 -19.62
C LEU A 196 -17.05 -21.56 -20.22
N ARG A 197 -16.93 -21.70 -21.54
CA ARG A 197 -15.63 -21.61 -22.23
C ARG A 197 -15.06 -20.21 -22.15
N LEU A 198 -15.86 -19.17 -22.37
CA LEU A 198 -15.42 -17.77 -22.23
C LEU A 198 -14.91 -17.48 -20.82
N LEU A 199 -15.57 -17.99 -19.78
CA LEU A 199 -15.12 -17.83 -18.39
C LEU A 199 -13.75 -18.49 -18.16
N VAL A 200 -13.51 -19.67 -18.71
CA VAL A 200 -12.20 -20.33 -18.65
C VAL A 200 -11.15 -19.54 -19.44
N ASP A 201 -11.49 -19.02 -20.60
CA ASP A 201 -10.60 -18.23 -21.45
C ASP A 201 -10.16 -16.92 -20.76
N VAL A 202 -11.01 -16.37 -19.88
CA VAL A 202 -10.68 -15.20 -19.06
C VAL A 202 -10.17 -15.55 -17.66
N GLN A 203 -9.69 -16.80 -17.50
CA GLN A 203 -8.97 -17.31 -16.34
C GLN A 203 -9.83 -17.54 -15.08
N TYR A 204 -11.15 -17.70 -15.20
CA TYR A 204 -11.96 -18.23 -14.12
C TYR A 204 -11.83 -19.76 -14.05
N SER A 205 -11.74 -20.29 -12.86
CA SER A 205 -11.69 -21.73 -12.62
C SER A 205 -13.08 -22.31 -12.29
N ARG A 206 -13.44 -23.46 -12.88
CA ARG A 206 -14.66 -24.16 -12.46
C ARG A 206 -14.41 -24.88 -11.13
N ASN A 207 -15.21 -24.56 -10.13
CA ASN A 207 -15.19 -25.24 -8.84
C ASN A 207 -16.58 -25.36 -8.26
N ASP A 208 -17.18 -26.54 -8.40
CA ASP A 208 -18.55 -26.79 -7.94
C ASP A 208 -18.62 -27.08 -6.42
N VAL A 209 -17.47 -27.26 -5.75
CA VAL A 209 -17.37 -27.61 -4.32
C VAL A 209 -16.92 -26.41 -3.48
N ALA A 210 -15.75 -25.84 -3.78
CA ALA A 210 -15.20 -24.68 -3.11
C ALA A 210 -15.44 -23.44 -3.98
N PHE A 211 -16.50 -22.70 -3.67
CA PHE A 211 -16.88 -21.50 -4.41
C PHE A 211 -16.13 -20.29 -3.86
N THR A 212 -15.05 -19.93 -4.51
CA THR A 212 -14.13 -18.87 -4.10
C THR A 212 -13.97 -17.80 -5.18
N ARG A 213 -13.34 -16.66 -4.86
CA ARG A 213 -13.05 -15.60 -5.85
C ARG A 213 -12.31 -16.16 -7.07
N GLY A 214 -12.63 -15.64 -8.25
CA GLY A 214 -12.05 -16.12 -9.51
C GLY A 214 -12.54 -17.50 -9.91
N SER A 215 -13.62 -18.02 -9.30
CA SER A 215 -14.22 -19.29 -9.67
C SER A 215 -15.68 -19.14 -10.08
N PHE A 216 -16.16 -20.14 -10.84
CA PHE A 216 -17.56 -20.30 -11.16
C PHE A 216 -18.03 -21.73 -10.89
N ARG A 217 -19.32 -21.88 -10.65
CA ARG A 217 -19.99 -23.17 -10.50
C ARG A 217 -21.25 -23.25 -11.34
N VAL A 218 -21.67 -24.47 -11.67
CA VAL A 218 -22.84 -24.71 -12.51
C VAL A 218 -23.80 -25.65 -11.79
N ARG A 219 -25.08 -25.26 -11.70
CA ARG A 219 -26.15 -26.06 -11.12
C ARG A 219 -27.40 -26.02 -12.02
N GLY A 220 -27.57 -27.05 -12.84
CA GLY A 220 -28.64 -27.09 -13.82
C GLY A 220 -28.51 -25.97 -14.85
N ASP A 221 -29.51 -25.11 -14.95
CA ASP A 221 -29.57 -23.98 -15.86
C ASP A 221 -29.05 -22.68 -15.23
N THR A 222 -28.37 -22.78 -14.09
CA THR A 222 -27.81 -21.66 -13.36
C THR A 222 -26.28 -21.72 -13.36
N VAL A 223 -25.65 -20.57 -13.67
CA VAL A 223 -24.22 -20.35 -13.55
C VAL A 223 -23.99 -19.29 -12.47
N GLU A 224 -23.16 -19.60 -11.48
CA GLU A 224 -22.79 -18.66 -10.43
C GLU A 224 -21.28 -18.40 -10.49
N ILE A 225 -20.88 -17.13 -10.32
CA ILE A 225 -19.50 -16.65 -10.46
C ILE A 225 -19.20 -15.75 -9.26
N ILE A 226 -18.02 -15.89 -8.65
CA ILE A 226 -17.48 -14.84 -7.77
C ILE A 226 -16.40 -14.10 -8.57
N PRO A 227 -16.66 -12.87 -9.03
CA PRO A 227 -15.69 -12.09 -9.76
C PRO A 227 -14.43 -11.84 -8.92
N SER A 228 -13.26 -11.68 -9.57
CA SER A 228 -11.99 -11.44 -8.87
C SER A 228 -11.94 -10.07 -8.19
N TYR A 229 -12.80 -9.14 -8.61
CA TYR A 229 -12.83 -7.74 -8.19
C TYR A 229 -14.00 -7.39 -7.25
N GLU A 230 -14.92 -8.31 -7.00
CA GLU A 230 -16.10 -8.09 -6.16
C GLU A 230 -16.17 -9.09 -5.00
N GLU A 231 -16.95 -8.72 -3.97
CA GLU A 231 -17.28 -9.59 -2.84
C GLU A 231 -18.55 -10.39 -3.08
N LEU A 232 -19.46 -9.81 -3.86
CA LEU A 232 -20.72 -10.46 -4.19
C LEU A 232 -20.54 -11.47 -5.31
N ALA A 233 -21.28 -12.56 -5.23
CA ALA A 233 -21.42 -13.50 -6.33
C ALA A 233 -22.44 -13.00 -7.35
N VAL A 234 -22.27 -13.40 -8.58
CA VAL A 234 -23.20 -13.17 -9.68
C VAL A 234 -23.89 -14.50 -10.03
N ARG A 235 -25.19 -14.48 -10.15
CA ARG A 235 -25.98 -15.61 -10.67
C ARG A 235 -26.59 -15.25 -12.01
N ILE A 236 -26.40 -16.14 -12.97
CA ILE A 236 -26.96 -16.07 -14.31
C ILE A 236 -27.96 -17.23 -14.44
N GLU A 237 -29.20 -16.93 -14.63
CA GLU A 237 -30.28 -17.94 -14.86
C GLU A 237 -30.59 -18.01 -16.34
N PHE A 238 -30.63 -19.24 -16.86
CA PHE A 238 -30.89 -19.53 -18.26
C PHE A 238 -32.22 -20.22 -18.45
N PHE A 239 -32.92 -19.83 -19.49
CA PHE A 239 -34.03 -20.61 -20.06
C PHE A 239 -33.58 -21.12 -21.45
N GLY A 240 -33.09 -22.35 -21.51
CA GLY A 240 -32.38 -22.86 -22.68
C GLY A 240 -31.08 -22.11 -22.92
N ASP A 241 -30.96 -21.40 -24.03
CA ASP A 241 -29.81 -20.55 -24.37
C ASP A 241 -30.06 -19.05 -24.16
N GLU A 242 -31.23 -18.68 -23.62
CA GLU A 242 -31.57 -17.29 -23.30
C GLU A 242 -31.23 -16.97 -21.84
N ILE A 243 -30.64 -15.83 -21.58
CA ILE A 243 -30.41 -15.30 -20.23
C ILE A 243 -31.74 -14.75 -19.72
N GLU A 244 -32.34 -15.46 -18.76
CA GLU A 244 -33.66 -15.10 -18.18
C GLU A 244 -33.47 -14.00 -17.11
N ALA A 245 -32.46 -14.11 -16.27
CA ALA A 245 -32.22 -13.16 -15.19
C ALA A 245 -30.73 -13.11 -14.74
N LEU A 246 -30.36 -11.94 -14.21
CA LEU A 246 -29.03 -11.67 -13.64
C LEU A 246 -29.18 -11.12 -12.21
N TYR A 247 -28.48 -11.73 -11.26
CA TYR A 247 -28.53 -11.34 -9.84
C TYR A 247 -27.16 -11.18 -9.22
N TYR A 248 -27.05 -10.24 -8.29
CA TYR A 248 -26.01 -10.23 -7.30
C TYR A 248 -26.46 -10.97 -6.04
N LEU A 249 -25.61 -11.82 -5.51
CA LEU A 249 -25.88 -12.69 -4.37
C LEU A 249 -24.83 -12.52 -3.28
N HIS A 250 -25.25 -12.78 -2.06
CA HIS A 250 -24.30 -13.03 -0.97
C HIS A 250 -23.64 -14.41 -1.19
N PRO A 251 -22.30 -14.52 -1.28
CA PRO A 251 -21.63 -15.76 -1.70
C PRO A 251 -21.81 -16.93 -0.75
N LEU A 252 -21.98 -16.67 0.57
CA LEU A 252 -22.16 -17.71 1.59
C LEU A 252 -23.65 -18.15 1.73
N THR A 253 -24.57 -17.20 1.80
CA THR A 253 -25.99 -17.49 2.03
C THR A 253 -26.75 -17.79 0.75
N GLY A 254 -26.27 -17.30 -0.40
CA GLY A 254 -26.98 -17.37 -1.68
C GLY A 254 -28.20 -16.44 -1.76
N GLU A 255 -28.35 -15.53 -0.80
CA GLU A 255 -29.43 -14.53 -0.78
C GLU A 255 -29.25 -13.54 -1.93
N VAL A 256 -30.37 -13.25 -2.62
CA VAL A 256 -30.40 -12.25 -3.69
C VAL A 256 -30.38 -10.86 -3.10
N ILE A 257 -29.32 -10.11 -3.39
CA ILE A 257 -29.13 -8.71 -2.95
C ILE A 257 -29.86 -7.77 -3.91
N ARG A 258 -29.67 -7.97 -5.22
CA ARG A 258 -30.31 -7.16 -6.27
C ARG A 258 -30.35 -7.90 -7.61
N SER A 259 -31.31 -7.54 -8.46
CA SER A 259 -31.36 -7.92 -9.88
C SER A 259 -30.77 -6.80 -10.74
N VAL A 260 -30.20 -7.16 -11.89
CA VAL A 260 -29.68 -6.23 -12.89
C VAL A 260 -30.07 -6.70 -14.30
N ASP A 261 -30.22 -5.76 -15.25
CA ASP A 261 -30.53 -6.09 -16.63
C ASP A 261 -29.26 -6.35 -17.46
N THR A 262 -28.15 -5.75 -17.07
CA THR A 262 -26.87 -5.88 -17.75
C THR A 262 -25.74 -6.07 -16.74
N LEU A 263 -24.73 -6.85 -17.11
CA LEU A 263 -23.55 -7.12 -16.30
C LEU A 263 -22.34 -7.32 -17.19
N ARG A 264 -21.19 -6.82 -16.75
CA ARG A 264 -19.90 -7.07 -17.40
C ARG A 264 -18.98 -7.82 -16.45
N ILE A 265 -18.43 -8.95 -16.88
CA ILE A 265 -17.49 -9.75 -16.13
C ILE A 265 -16.09 -9.51 -16.71
N PHE A 266 -15.22 -8.91 -15.91
CA PHE A 266 -13.82 -8.70 -16.27
C PHE A 266 -12.97 -9.95 -16.00
N PRO A 267 -11.83 -10.10 -16.70
CA PRO A 267 -10.91 -11.22 -16.48
C PRO A 267 -10.43 -11.38 -15.04
N ALA A 268 -10.16 -12.61 -14.63
CA ALA A 268 -9.64 -12.92 -13.30
C ALA A 268 -8.16 -12.55 -13.11
N THR A 269 -7.46 -12.14 -14.14
CA THR A 269 -6.07 -11.68 -14.11
C THR A 269 -5.85 -10.48 -15.03
N HIS A 270 -4.89 -9.61 -14.71
CA HIS A 270 -4.53 -8.49 -15.58
C HIS A 270 -3.76 -8.91 -16.85
N TYR A 271 -3.05 -10.04 -16.80
CA TYR A 271 -2.29 -10.57 -17.92
C TYR A 271 -3.10 -11.61 -18.70
N VAL A 272 -4.06 -11.16 -19.49
CA VAL A 272 -4.90 -12.04 -20.32
C VAL A 272 -4.44 -11.97 -21.76
N ALA A 273 -3.94 -13.09 -22.28
CA ALA A 273 -3.61 -13.22 -23.69
C ALA A 273 -4.54 -14.24 -24.35
N GLY A 274 -5.13 -13.88 -25.48
CA GLY A 274 -5.85 -14.85 -26.29
C GLY A 274 -4.93 -15.91 -26.91
N PRO A 275 -5.48 -17.04 -27.36
CA PRO A 275 -4.69 -18.16 -27.92
C PRO A 275 -3.74 -17.71 -29.03
N GLU A 276 -4.17 -16.85 -29.95
CA GLU A 276 -3.34 -16.32 -31.05
C GLU A 276 -2.20 -15.43 -30.54
N ARG A 277 -2.48 -14.58 -29.55
CA ARG A 277 -1.48 -13.73 -28.90
C ARG A 277 -0.44 -14.56 -28.16
N MET A 278 -0.89 -15.56 -27.41
CA MET A 278 -0.02 -16.48 -26.68
C MET A 278 0.86 -17.28 -27.66
N ALA A 279 0.31 -17.80 -28.76
CA ALA A 279 1.09 -18.51 -29.78
C ALA A 279 2.16 -17.61 -30.41
N ARG A 280 1.83 -16.37 -30.71
CA ARG A 280 2.80 -15.37 -31.23
C ARG A 280 3.87 -15.05 -30.16
N ALA A 281 3.48 -14.84 -28.92
CA ALA A 281 4.42 -14.57 -27.82
C ALA A 281 5.41 -15.74 -27.67
N ILE A 282 4.93 -16.97 -27.63
CA ILE A 282 5.76 -18.17 -27.55
C ILE A 282 6.76 -18.22 -28.71
N SER A 283 6.31 -17.99 -29.94
CA SER A 283 7.21 -17.99 -31.11
C SER A 283 8.32 -16.94 -30.98
N THR A 284 8.00 -15.75 -30.53
CA THR A 284 9.00 -14.68 -30.36
C THR A 284 9.92 -14.91 -29.15
N ILE A 285 9.44 -15.56 -28.09
CA ILE A 285 10.26 -16.03 -26.94
C ILE A 285 11.29 -17.06 -27.41
N GLU A 286 10.87 -18.02 -28.23
CA GLU A 286 11.77 -19.08 -28.73
C GLU A 286 12.87 -18.50 -29.64
N VAL A 287 12.55 -17.47 -30.45
CA VAL A 287 13.54 -16.75 -31.27
C VAL A 287 14.56 -16.05 -30.36
N GLU A 288 14.10 -15.25 -29.39
CA GLU A 288 15.00 -14.56 -28.45
C GLU A 288 15.86 -15.55 -27.65
N LEU A 289 15.28 -16.69 -27.23
CA LEU A 289 16.03 -17.74 -26.54
C LEU A 289 17.16 -18.27 -27.42
N ALA A 290 16.87 -18.62 -28.68
CA ALA A 290 17.88 -19.12 -29.58
C ALA A 290 19.03 -18.14 -29.82
N GLU A 291 18.71 -16.86 -30.00
CA GLU A 291 19.70 -15.78 -30.17
C GLU A 291 20.58 -15.64 -28.93
N ARG A 292 19.97 -15.60 -27.74
CA ARG A 292 20.70 -15.46 -26.48
C ARG A 292 21.57 -16.66 -26.14
N LEU A 293 21.10 -17.88 -26.43
CA LEU A 293 21.90 -19.10 -26.26
C LEU A 293 23.13 -19.09 -27.16
N ALA A 294 22.98 -18.73 -28.43
CA ALA A 294 24.10 -18.61 -29.36
C ALA A 294 25.11 -17.54 -28.92
N GLU A 295 24.65 -16.46 -28.29
CA GLU A 295 25.51 -15.44 -27.72
C GLU A 295 26.32 -15.99 -26.52
N PHE A 296 25.67 -16.65 -25.55
CA PHE A 296 26.34 -17.27 -24.40
C PHE A 296 27.35 -18.34 -24.83
N GLU A 297 27.01 -19.17 -25.79
CA GLU A 297 27.90 -20.21 -26.32
C GLU A 297 29.16 -19.58 -26.97
N ARG A 298 29.01 -18.51 -27.75
CA ARG A 298 30.15 -17.73 -28.33
C ARG A 298 31.03 -17.10 -27.24
N GLN A 299 30.44 -16.70 -26.12
CA GLN A 299 31.18 -16.14 -24.98
C GLN A 299 31.76 -17.21 -24.05
N GLY A 300 31.52 -18.50 -24.29
CA GLY A 300 31.95 -19.61 -23.43
C GLY A 300 31.17 -19.73 -22.13
N LYS A 301 30.03 -19.05 -22.00
CA LYS A 301 29.16 -19.07 -20.82
C LYS A 301 28.17 -20.23 -20.90
N LEU A 302 28.70 -21.46 -20.79
CA LEU A 302 27.89 -22.68 -20.98
C LEU A 302 26.90 -22.94 -19.86
N LEU A 303 27.23 -22.55 -18.61
CA LEU A 303 26.35 -22.70 -17.46
C LEU A 303 25.14 -21.76 -17.58
N GLU A 304 25.38 -20.52 -17.95
CA GLU A 304 24.34 -19.52 -18.18
C GLU A 304 23.41 -19.94 -19.32
N ALA A 305 23.97 -20.48 -20.40
CA ALA A 305 23.20 -21.01 -21.52
C ALA A 305 22.30 -22.17 -21.07
N GLN A 306 22.81 -23.09 -20.26
CA GLN A 306 22.04 -24.23 -19.75
C GLN A 306 20.90 -23.79 -18.81
N ARG A 307 21.19 -22.88 -17.88
CA ARG A 307 20.19 -22.33 -16.95
C ARG A 307 19.04 -21.69 -17.73
N LEU A 308 19.37 -20.80 -18.66
CA LEU A 308 18.38 -20.07 -19.46
C LEU A 308 17.53 -21.03 -20.30
N ARG A 309 18.16 -22.02 -20.95
CA ARG A 309 17.46 -23.03 -21.77
C ARG A 309 16.45 -23.82 -20.94
N MET A 310 16.88 -24.33 -19.80
CA MET A 310 16.01 -25.14 -18.94
C MET A 310 14.82 -24.35 -18.44
N ARG A 311 15.05 -23.15 -17.91
CA ARG A 311 14.00 -22.29 -17.36
C ARG A 311 13.00 -21.86 -18.43
N THR A 312 13.48 -21.31 -19.53
CA THR A 312 12.61 -20.77 -20.59
C THR A 312 11.79 -21.88 -21.27
N ASN A 313 12.37 -23.05 -21.52
CA ASN A 313 11.63 -24.18 -22.10
C ASN A 313 10.51 -24.67 -21.17
N TYR A 314 10.77 -24.72 -19.87
CA TYR A 314 9.75 -25.07 -18.88
C TYR A 314 8.60 -24.05 -18.87
N ASP A 315 8.94 -22.76 -18.83
CA ASP A 315 7.95 -21.67 -18.83
C ASP A 315 7.11 -21.68 -20.13
N VAL A 316 7.73 -21.90 -21.28
CA VAL A 316 7.05 -22.03 -22.59
C VAL A 316 6.10 -23.22 -22.61
N GLU A 317 6.50 -24.37 -22.08
CA GLU A 317 5.64 -25.56 -22.00
C GLU A 317 4.41 -25.29 -21.13
N MET A 318 4.58 -24.64 -19.97
CA MET A 318 3.47 -24.24 -19.10
C MET A 318 2.52 -23.26 -19.84
N MET A 319 3.07 -22.28 -20.55
CA MET A 319 2.25 -21.35 -21.33
C MET A 319 1.45 -22.06 -22.44
N ARG A 320 2.00 -23.11 -23.06
CA ARG A 320 1.29 -23.90 -24.07
C ARG A 320 0.17 -24.75 -23.51
N GLN A 321 0.40 -25.38 -22.36
CA GLN A 321 -0.55 -26.33 -21.76
C GLN A 321 -1.65 -25.65 -20.94
N VAL A 322 -1.29 -24.63 -20.16
CA VAL A 322 -2.17 -24.00 -19.17
C VAL A 322 -2.51 -22.54 -19.53
N GLY A 323 -1.78 -21.95 -20.49
CA GLY A 323 -1.92 -20.53 -20.83
C GLY A 323 -1.24 -19.58 -19.84
N PHE A 324 -0.48 -20.12 -18.86
CA PHE A 324 0.16 -19.35 -17.79
C PHE A 324 1.45 -20.03 -17.32
N CYS A 325 2.41 -19.26 -16.79
CA CYS A 325 3.56 -19.77 -16.05
C CYS A 325 3.89 -18.87 -14.85
N SER A 326 4.59 -19.43 -13.86
CA SER A 326 5.08 -18.61 -12.73
C SER A 326 6.11 -17.59 -13.21
N GLY A 327 5.86 -16.31 -12.96
CA GLY A 327 6.69 -15.21 -13.45
C GLY A 327 6.39 -14.81 -14.89
N ILE A 328 5.16 -15.04 -15.37
CA ILE A 328 4.70 -14.70 -16.73
C ILE A 328 4.95 -13.20 -17.06
N GLU A 329 4.98 -12.35 -16.05
CA GLU A 329 5.29 -10.93 -16.17
C GLU A 329 6.68 -10.67 -16.82
N ASN A 330 7.63 -11.60 -16.68
CA ASN A 330 8.95 -11.48 -17.34
C ASN A 330 8.88 -11.63 -18.84
N TYR A 331 7.78 -12.15 -19.37
CA TYR A 331 7.49 -12.29 -20.80
C TYR A 331 6.49 -11.26 -21.31
N SER A 332 6.11 -10.25 -20.49
CA SER A 332 5.09 -9.25 -20.82
C SER A 332 5.36 -8.52 -22.14
N ARG A 333 6.63 -8.22 -22.48
CA ARG A 333 6.99 -7.63 -23.77
C ARG A 333 6.51 -8.45 -24.96
N HIS A 334 6.69 -9.75 -24.92
CA HIS A 334 6.26 -10.68 -25.99
C HIS A 334 4.73 -10.83 -26.01
N ILE A 335 4.11 -10.93 -24.84
CA ILE A 335 2.66 -11.04 -24.71
C ILE A 335 1.96 -9.80 -25.23
N ASP A 336 2.45 -8.61 -24.91
CA ASP A 336 1.92 -7.35 -25.38
C ASP A 336 2.29 -7.04 -26.83
N GLY A 337 3.33 -7.69 -27.38
CA GLY A 337 3.86 -7.44 -28.71
C GLY A 337 4.65 -6.13 -28.80
N ARG A 338 5.18 -5.64 -27.68
CA ARG A 338 5.96 -4.39 -27.61
C ARG A 338 7.37 -4.57 -28.19
N GLY A 339 7.92 -3.48 -28.75
CA GLY A 339 9.33 -3.42 -29.15
C GLY A 339 10.27 -3.44 -27.94
N PRO A 340 11.56 -3.80 -28.14
CA PRO A 340 12.57 -3.71 -27.09
C PRO A 340 12.69 -2.30 -26.52
N GLY A 341 12.77 -2.19 -25.17
CA GLY A 341 12.88 -0.93 -24.45
C GLY A 341 11.58 -0.14 -24.30
N SER A 342 10.49 -0.55 -24.96
CA SER A 342 9.19 0.13 -24.84
C SER A 342 8.64 -0.01 -23.40
N PRO A 343 8.04 1.06 -22.85
CA PRO A 343 7.44 1.01 -21.53
C PRO A 343 6.24 0.05 -21.46
N PRO A 344 5.99 -0.60 -20.33
CA PRO A 344 4.78 -1.40 -20.13
C PRO A 344 3.54 -0.51 -19.98
N ALA A 345 2.35 -1.08 -20.19
CA ALA A 345 1.13 -0.47 -19.71
C ALA A 345 1.09 -0.50 -18.18
N THR A 346 0.56 0.54 -17.58
CA THR A 346 0.49 0.73 -16.11
C THR A 346 -0.93 1.13 -15.69
N LEU A 347 -1.15 1.38 -14.41
CA LEU A 347 -2.45 1.89 -13.96
C LEU A 347 -2.83 3.22 -14.62
N LEU A 348 -1.85 4.07 -14.95
CA LEU A 348 -2.10 5.36 -15.61
C LEU A 348 -2.79 5.18 -16.96
N ASP A 349 -2.49 4.09 -17.68
CA ASP A 349 -3.06 3.80 -18.99
C ASP A 349 -4.55 3.36 -18.93
N TYR A 350 -5.07 3.05 -17.72
CA TYR A 350 -6.48 2.74 -17.49
C TYR A 350 -7.35 3.99 -17.27
N PHE A 351 -6.73 5.13 -16.96
CA PHE A 351 -7.44 6.39 -16.80
C PHE A 351 -7.82 7.01 -18.14
N PRO A 352 -8.90 7.81 -18.20
CA PRO A 352 -9.17 8.67 -19.36
C PRO A 352 -8.12 9.79 -19.45
N GLU A 353 -7.98 10.39 -20.62
CA GLU A 353 -6.95 11.42 -20.86
C GLU A 353 -7.07 12.66 -19.97
N ASP A 354 -8.28 12.98 -19.54
CA ASP A 354 -8.59 14.16 -18.73
C ASP A 354 -8.50 13.94 -17.21
N PHE A 355 -7.93 12.83 -16.74
CA PHE A 355 -7.84 12.58 -15.31
C PHE A 355 -6.98 13.60 -14.57
N LEU A 356 -7.30 13.84 -13.30
CA LEU A 356 -6.51 14.66 -12.40
C LEU A 356 -5.51 13.79 -11.64
N LEU A 357 -4.25 14.21 -11.59
CA LEU A 357 -3.26 13.60 -10.71
C LEU A 357 -3.08 14.45 -9.46
N VAL A 358 -3.17 13.81 -8.29
CA VAL A 358 -2.84 14.41 -6.99
C VAL A 358 -1.68 13.62 -6.39
N ILE A 359 -0.56 14.29 -6.10
CA ILE A 359 0.61 13.65 -5.49
C ILE A 359 0.71 14.12 -4.02
N ASP A 360 0.31 13.25 -3.11
CA ASP A 360 0.41 13.54 -1.68
C ASP A 360 1.84 13.31 -1.18
N GLU A 361 2.24 14.14 -0.19
CA GLU A 361 3.60 14.22 0.33
C GLU A 361 4.63 14.25 -0.83
N SER A 362 4.42 15.14 -1.77
CA SER A 362 5.13 15.22 -3.06
C SER A 362 6.64 15.28 -2.90
N HIS A 363 7.13 15.92 -1.84
CA HIS A 363 8.57 16.00 -1.51
C HIS A 363 9.23 14.62 -1.30
N VAL A 364 8.44 13.56 -1.05
CA VAL A 364 8.88 12.16 -0.94
C VAL A 364 8.45 11.35 -2.15
N THR A 365 7.20 11.49 -2.58
CA THR A 365 6.61 10.68 -3.64
C THR A 365 7.27 10.92 -5.00
N VAL A 366 7.58 12.18 -5.32
CA VAL A 366 8.26 12.54 -6.59
C VAL A 366 9.65 11.90 -6.70
N PRO A 367 10.56 12.04 -5.70
CA PRO A 367 11.84 11.34 -5.72
C PRO A 367 11.73 9.81 -5.77
N GLN A 368 10.70 9.23 -5.13
CA GLN A 368 10.47 7.77 -5.20
C GLN A 368 10.14 7.32 -6.63
N ILE A 369 9.25 8.03 -7.32
CA ILE A 369 8.93 7.72 -8.72
C ILE A 369 10.19 7.74 -9.57
N GLY A 370 11.03 8.77 -9.43
CA GLY A 370 12.29 8.90 -10.18
C GLY A 370 13.32 7.81 -9.88
N GLY A 371 13.34 7.29 -8.63
CA GLY A 371 14.33 6.30 -8.19
C GLY A 371 13.96 4.83 -8.45
N MET A 372 12.71 4.52 -8.78
CA MET A 372 12.24 3.13 -8.90
C MET A 372 12.87 2.36 -10.06
N TYR A 373 13.06 3.00 -11.19
CA TYR A 373 13.57 2.36 -12.42
C TYR A 373 14.98 1.80 -12.24
N GLU A 374 15.93 2.60 -11.74
CA GLU A 374 17.35 2.24 -11.65
C GLU A 374 17.59 1.01 -10.77
N GLY A 375 16.87 0.92 -9.64
CA GLY A 375 16.97 -0.23 -8.73
C GLY A 375 16.48 -1.53 -9.37
N ASP A 376 15.35 -1.50 -10.06
CA ASP A 376 14.78 -2.67 -10.74
C ASP A 376 15.64 -3.09 -11.94
N PHE A 377 16.09 -2.14 -12.75
CA PHE A 377 16.93 -2.39 -13.91
C PHE A 377 18.26 -3.04 -13.53
N SER A 378 18.96 -2.52 -12.52
CA SER A 378 20.24 -3.06 -12.06
C SER A 378 20.11 -4.53 -11.60
N ARG A 379 19.05 -4.83 -10.83
CA ARG A 379 18.75 -6.19 -10.37
C ARG A 379 18.47 -7.14 -11.52
N LYS A 380 17.59 -6.76 -12.46
CA LYS A 380 17.19 -7.59 -13.60
C LYS A 380 18.32 -7.81 -14.60
N ARG A 381 19.17 -6.80 -14.80
CA ARG A 381 20.34 -6.93 -15.65
C ARG A 381 21.26 -8.06 -15.18
N ASN A 382 21.50 -8.16 -13.88
CA ASN A 382 22.27 -9.28 -13.32
C ASN A 382 21.63 -10.65 -13.64
N LEU A 383 20.31 -10.77 -13.50
CA LEU A 383 19.60 -12.02 -13.83
C LEU A 383 19.74 -12.39 -15.32
N VAL A 384 19.71 -11.40 -16.22
CA VAL A 384 19.89 -11.59 -17.66
C VAL A 384 21.34 -11.93 -18.00
N ASP A 385 22.33 -11.24 -17.44
CA ASP A 385 23.75 -11.44 -17.72
C ASP A 385 24.29 -12.81 -17.25
N TYR A 386 23.62 -13.39 -16.24
CA TYR A 386 23.96 -14.70 -15.68
C TYR A 386 22.99 -15.84 -16.05
N GLY A 387 22.13 -15.63 -17.06
CA GLY A 387 21.30 -16.66 -17.67
C GLY A 387 20.10 -17.13 -16.85
N PHE A 388 19.62 -16.35 -15.89
CA PHE A 388 18.39 -16.66 -15.15
C PHE A 388 17.14 -16.17 -15.87
N ARG A 389 17.24 -15.11 -16.68
CA ARG A 389 16.12 -14.53 -17.43
C ARG A 389 16.56 -14.12 -18.85
N LEU A 390 15.57 -14.07 -19.77
CA LEU A 390 15.76 -13.52 -21.11
C LEU A 390 16.01 -12.01 -21.07
N PRO A 391 16.69 -11.43 -22.07
CA PRO A 391 16.86 -9.98 -22.17
C PRO A 391 15.55 -9.19 -22.08
N SER A 392 14.45 -9.70 -22.64
CA SER A 392 13.11 -9.10 -22.57
C SER A 392 12.56 -8.90 -21.17
N ALA A 393 13.07 -9.63 -20.16
CA ALA A 393 12.63 -9.48 -18.77
C ALA A 393 12.93 -8.09 -18.18
N VAL A 394 13.92 -7.36 -18.72
CA VAL A 394 14.20 -5.98 -18.29
C VAL A 394 13.10 -4.99 -18.70
N ASP A 395 12.27 -5.34 -19.70
CA ASP A 395 11.17 -4.50 -20.19
C ASP A 395 9.88 -4.67 -19.34
N ASN A 396 9.85 -5.61 -18.41
CA ASN A 396 8.87 -5.64 -17.33
C ASN A 396 9.40 -4.80 -16.15
N ARG A 397 9.17 -3.53 -16.15
CA ARG A 397 9.81 -2.53 -15.30
C ARG A 397 8.85 -1.41 -14.93
N PRO A 398 9.15 -0.65 -13.87
CA PRO A 398 8.44 0.61 -13.65
C PRO A 398 8.75 1.61 -14.78
N LEU A 399 7.89 2.60 -14.91
CA LEU A 399 8.14 3.74 -15.79
C LEU A 399 9.40 4.49 -15.37
N THR A 400 10.13 5.03 -16.33
CA THR A 400 11.10 6.09 -16.05
C THR A 400 10.37 7.37 -15.68
N TRP A 401 11.10 8.36 -15.13
CA TRP A 401 10.50 9.65 -14.82
C TRP A 401 9.92 10.35 -16.05
N GLU A 402 10.61 10.30 -17.16
CA GLU A 402 10.18 10.90 -18.43
C GLU A 402 8.91 10.22 -18.94
N GLU A 403 8.87 8.90 -18.93
CA GLU A 403 7.70 8.11 -19.35
C GLU A 403 6.48 8.36 -18.44
N PHE A 404 6.70 8.56 -17.16
CA PHE A 404 5.67 8.96 -16.23
C PHE A 404 5.16 10.38 -16.54
N ALA A 405 6.07 11.33 -16.72
CA ALA A 405 5.74 12.73 -17.00
C ALA A 405 4.98 12.90 -18.33
N ASP A 406 5.22 12.03 -19.30
CA ASP A 406 4.51 12.04 -20.59
C ASP A 406 3.07 11.48 -20.50
N ARG A 407 2.78 10.66 -19.47
CA ARG A 407 1.45 10.06 -19.26
C ARG A 407 0.52 10.89 -18.38
N ILE A 408 1.07 11.83 -17.63
CA ILE A 408 0.29 12.65 -16.70
C ILE A 408 -0.11 13.98 -17.35
N GLY A 409 -1.33 14.42 -17.04
CA GLY A 409 -1.84 15.74 -17.39
C GLY A 409 -1.63 16.75 -16.27
N GLN A 410 -2.73 17.39 -15.86
CA GLN A 410 -2.72 18.36 -14.77
C GLN A 410 -2.49 17.66 -13.43
N THR A 411 -1.57 18.24 -12.65
CA THR A 411 -1.08 17.63 -11.41
C THR A 411 -1.14 18.63 -10.26
N VAL A 412 -1.70 18.18 -9.12
CA VAL A 412 -1.69 18.93 -7.86
C VAL A 412 -0.70 18.24 -6.91
N TYR A 413 0.32 18.98 -6.50
CA TYR A 413 1.33 18.51 -5.54
C TYR A 413 0.95 18.97 -4.14
N LEU A 414 0.71 18.04 -3.23
CA LEU A 414 0.38 18.34 -1.83
C LEU A 414 1.60 18.10 -0.95
N SER A 415 2.02 19.10 -0.19
CA SER A 415 3.10 18.94 0.78
C SER A 415 3.07 20.05 1.84
N ALA A 416 3.49 19.74 3.07
CA ALA A 416 3.82 20.74 4.08
C ALA A 416 5.18 21.41 3.82
N THR A 417 6.02 20.77 3.01
CA THR A 417 7.40 21.15 2.66
C THR A 417 7.70 20.80 1.20
N PRO A 418 7.12 21.50 0.21
CA PRO A 418 7.30 21.19 -1.20
C PRO A 418 8.78 21.05 -1.60
N GLY A 419 9.05 20.13 -2.51
CA GLY A 419 10.40 19.86 -3.02
C GLY A 419 10.85 20.83 -4.11
N PRO A 420 12.12 20.76 -4.53
CA PRO A 420 12.65 21.63 -5.59
C PRO A 420 11.99 21.37 -6.94
N TYR A 421 11.60 20.10 -7.20
CA TYR A 421 10.99 19.74 -8.48
C TYR A 421 9.65 20.44 -8.67
N GLU A 422 8.68 20.22 -7.76
CA GLU A 422 7.34 20.78 -7.88
C GLU A 422 7.35 22.31 -7.83
N LEU A 423 8.22 22.90 -7.00
CA LEU A 423 8.41 24.36 -6.98
C LEU A 423 8.99 24.89 -8.30
N SER A 424 9.90 24.13 -8.96
CA SER A 424 10.42 24.53 -10.26
C SER A 424 9.35 24.46 -11.36
N GLN A 425 8.45 23.45 -11.29
CA GLN A 425 7.36 23.30 -12.26
C GLN A 425 6.29 24.40 -12.12
N SER A 426 6.01 24.83 -10.90
CA SER A 426 5.06 25.91 -10.60
C SER A 426 5.69 27.32 -10.60
N SER A 427 6.93 27.48 -11.13
CA SER A 427 7.67 28.75 -11.11
C SER A 427 7.85 29.35 -9.70
N GLY A 428 7.87 28.52 -8.68
CA GLY A 428 7.96 28.91 -7.26
C GLY A 428 6.63 29.38 -6.65
N GLU A 429 5.55 29.34 -7.41
CA GLU A 429 4.22 29.69 -6.92
C GLU A 429 3.55 28.50 -6.21
N PHE A 430 2.81 28.79 -5.16
CA PHE A 430 2.02 27.79 -4.44
C PHE A 430 0.75 28.40 -3.84
N VAL A 431 -0.24 27.56 -3.65
CA VAL A 431 -1.44 27.87 -2.87
C VAL A 431 -1.15 27.50 -1.42
N GLU A 432 -1.43 28.40 -0.46
CA GLU A 432 -1.12 28.18 0.94
C GLU A 432 -2.35 27.75 1.75
N GLN A 433 -2.21 26.67 2.53
CA GLN A 433 -3.23 26.18 3.47
C GLN A 433 -2.57 25.91 4.83
N VAL A 434 -2.53 26.90 5.70
CA VAL A 434 -1.85 26.87 7.00
C VAL A 434 -2.84 26.82 8.17
N ILE A 435 -3.98 27.49 8.04
CA ILE A 435 -4.99 27.57 9.10
C ILE A 435 -5.70 26.24 9.29
N ARG A 436 -5.62 25.71 10.51
CA ARG A 436 -6.37 24.51 10.93
C ARG A 436 -7.76 24.93 11.42
N PRO A 437 -8.83 24.37 10.85
CA PRO A 437 -10.20 24.65 11.32
C PRO A 437 -10.44 24.33 12.81
N THR A 438 -9.67 23.38 13.35
CA THR A 438 -9.72 23.00 14.79
C THR A 438 -9.13 24.04 15.74
N GLY A 439 -8.48 25.06 15.21
CA GLY A 439 -7.78 26.07 16.01
C GLY A 439 -6.42 25.63 16.59
N LEU A 440 -6.00 24.37 16.33
CA LEU A 440 -4.72 23.86 16.83
C LEU A 440 -3.54 24.65 16.27
N VAL A 441 -2.66 25.05 17.16
CA VAL A 441 -1.50 25.91 16.86
C VAL A 441 -0.26 25.06 16.66
N ASP A 442 0.66 25.46 15.78
CA ASP A 442 1.96 24.82 15.67
C ASP A 442 2.70 24.79 17.02
N PRO A 443 3.46 23.74 17.33
CA PRO A 443 4.08 23.58 18.63
C PRO A 443 5.14 24.66 18.87
N LYS A 444 5.37 24.98 20.14
CA LYS A 444 6.49 25.84 20.53
C LYS A 444 7.79 25.06 20.40
N VAL A 445 8.76 25.64 19.69
CA VAL A 445 10.10 25.07 19.56
C VAL A 445 11.04 25.69 20.60
N VAL A 446 11.71 24.84 21.38
CA VAL A 446 12.67 25.25 22.42
C VAL A 446 14.02 24.64 22.10
N VAL A 447 15.05 25.47 21.93
CA VAL A 447 16.43 25.01 21.78
C VAL A 447 17.08 24.88 23.16
N LYS A 448 17.65 23.71 23.43
CA LYS A 448 18.30 23.35 24.69
C LYS A 448 19.74 22.88 24.43
N PRO A 449 20.67 23.04 25.38
CA PRO A 449 22.05 22.58 25.20
C PRO A 449 22.14 21.05 25.11
N THR A 450 23.15 20.53 24.39
CA THR A 450 23.39 19.08 24.30
C THR A 450 23.93 18.50 25.60
N LYS A 451 24.64 19.31 26.39
CA LYS A 451 25.16 18.87 27.68
C LYS A 451 24.00 18.62 28.66
N GLY A 452 23.89 17.37 29.12
CA GLY A 452 22.80 16.94 30.02
C GLY A 452 21.47 16.67 29.29
N GLN A 453 21.48 16.56 27.96
CA GLN A 453 20.27 16.35 27.15
C GLN A 453 19.47 15.11 27.57
N ILE A 454 20.12 14.04 28.01
CA ILE A 454 19.44 12.80 28.42
C ILE A 454 18.74 12.97 29.77
N ASP A 455 19.37 13.64 30.73
CA ASP A 455 18.78 13.89 32.06
C ASP A 455 17.56 14.83 31.94
N ASP A 456 17.68 15.88 31.11
CA ASP A 456 16.56 16.79 30.81
C ASP A 456 15.42 16.04 30.10
N LEU A 457 15.75 15.22 29.10
CA LEU A 457 14.79 14.37 28.38
C LEU A 457 14.02 13.46 29.35
N ILE A 458 14.69 12.78 30.27
CA ILE A 458 14.05 11.92 31.26
C ILE A 458 13.09 12.71 32.15
N GLY A 459 13.50 13.91 32.58
CA GLY A 459 12.65 14.80 33.34
C GLY A 459 11.35 15.17 32.61
N GLU A 460 11.46 15.53 31.33
CA GLU A 460 10.32 15.87 30.47
C GLU A 460 9.45 14.64 30.16
N ILE A 461 10.03 13.45 29.93
CA ILE A 461 9.29 12.22 29.72
C ILE A 461 8.41 11.91 30.94
N ARG A 462 8.97 11.96 32.15
CA ARG A 462 8.23 11.68 33.38
C ARG A 462 7.06 12.67 33.59
N LYS A 463 7.28 13.92 33.25
CA LYS A 463 6.25 14.97 33.34
C LYS A 463 5.10 14.68 32.35
N ARG A 464 5.41 14.30 31.09
CA ARG A 464 4.39 13.98 30.08
C ARG A 464 3.66 12.68 30.38
N ALA A 465 4.40 11.63 30.79
CA ALA A 465 3.80 10.35 31.21
C ALA A 465 2.83 10.50 32.39
N ALA A 466 3.13 11.39 33.36
CA ALA A 466 2.24 11.71 34.46
C ALA A 466 0.95 12.40 34.02
N ALA A 467 0.97 13.09 32.86
CA ALA A 467 -0.20 13.73 32.25
C ALA A 467 -0.93 12.81 31.23
N ASP A 468 -0.55 11.52 31.14
CA ASP A 468 -1.03 10.55 30.16
C ASP A 468 -0.79 11.00 28.69
N GLU A 469 0.29 11.72 28.46
CA GLU A 469 0.74 12.18 27.15
C GLU A 469 1.92 11.33 26.64
N ARG A 470 2.18 11.35 25.34
CA ARG A 470 3.22 10.54 24.70
C ARG A 470 4.37 11.39 24.18
N VAL A 471 5.55 10.78 24.09
CA VAL A 471 6.80 11.44 23.68
C VAL A 471 7.42 10.71 22.49
N LEU A 472 7.81 11.46 21.46
CA LEU A 472 8.66 10.97 20.37
C LEU A 472 10.08 11.47 20.55
N VAL A 473 11.07 10.59 20.37
CA VAL A 473 12.49 10.95 20.45
C VAL A 473 13.19 10.55 19.15
N THR A 474 13.84 11.51 18.50
CA THR A 474 14.61 11.24 17.27
C THR A 474 16.10 11.28 17.52
N THR A 475 16.81 10.24 17.05
CA THR A 475 18.26 10.09 17.11
C THR A 475 18.87 10.12 15.71
N LEU A 476 20.20 10.16 15.62
CA LEU A 476 20.92 10.16 14.33
C LEU A 476 21.25 8.77 13.80
N THR A 477 21.44 7.80 14.68
CA THR A 477 21.89 6.46 14.30
C THR A 477 21.06 5.37 14.99
N LYS A 478 21.04 4.18 14.37
CA LYS A 478 20.39 2.98 14.92
C LYS A 478 20.94 2.65 16.31
N LYS A 479 22.27 2.65 16.44
CA LYS A 479 22.93 2.36 17.70
C LYS A 479 22.56 3.36 18.81
N MET A 480 22.51 4.66 18.51
CA MET A 480 22.06 5.65 19.51
C MET A 480 20.61 5.42 19.96
N ALA A 481 19.74 5.01 19.03
CA ALA A 481 18.35 4.72 19.37
C ALA A 481 18.24 3.47 20.26
N GLU A 482 19.01 2.43 19.96
CA GLU A 482 19.10 1.20 20.77
C GLU A 482 19.65 1.50 22.17
N ASP A 483 20.84 2.09 22.25
CA ASP A 483 21.50 2.45 23.51
C ASP A 483 20.60 3.36 24.39
N LEU A 484 19.91 4.34 23.77
CA LEU A 484 18.99 5.20 24.49
C LEU A 484 17.74 4.44 24.99
N THR A 485 17.22 3.53 24.20
CA THR A 485 16.05 2.73 24.59
C THR A 485 16.39 1.85 25.79
N ASP A 486 17.53 1.18 25.77
CA ASP A 486 18.00 0.33 26.87
C ASP A 486 18.20 1.15 28.15
N TYR A 487 18.85 2.32 28.01
CA TYR A 487 19.04 3.22 29.14
C TYR A 487 17.71 3.72 29.75
N LEU A 488 16.74 4.09 28.92
CA LEU A 488 15.41 4.52 29.39
C LEU A 488 14.64 3.39 30.07
N LEU A 489 14.78 2.14 29.59
CA LEU A 489 14.21 0.95 30.24
C LEU A 489 14.84 0.72 31.63
N GLU A 490 16.17 0.84 31.76
CA GLU A 490 16.87 0.76 33.05
C GLU A 490 16.39 1.83 34.05
N MET A 491 16.02 3.02 33.53
CA MET A 491 15.46 4.12 34.33
C MET A 491 13.98 3.94 34.65
N GLY A 492 13.36 2.80 34.29
CA GLY A 492 11.98 2.44 34.57
C GLY A 492 10.96 3.16 33.70
N ILE A 493 11.36 3.66 32.52
CA ILE A 493 10.48 4.31 31.56
C ILE A 493 9.91 3.27 30.58
N ARG A 494 8.61 3.32 30.33
CA ARG A 494 7.94 2.49 29.33
C ARG A 494 8.26 3.03 27.94
N VAL A 495 9.20 2.41 27.24
CA VAL A 495 9.73 2.86 25.96
C VAL A 495 9.75 1.72 24.94
N ARG A 496 9.60 2.05 23.68
CA ARG A 496 9.82 1.18 22.51
C ARG A 496 10.72 1.87 21.49
N TYR A 497 11.34 1.03 20.68
CA TYR A 497 12.23 1.45 19.61
C TYR A 497 11.64 1.08 18.25
N LEU A 498 11.72 2.01 17.30
CA LEU A 498 11.27 1.83 15.93
C LEU A 498 12.43 2.04 14.95
N HIS A 499 12.76 1.00 14.19
CA HIS A 499 13.81 1.05 13.16
C HIS A 499 13.27 0.72 11.76
N SER A 500 14.12 0.91 10.74
CA SER A 500 13.74 0.74 9.33
C SER A 500 13.44 -0.70 8.92
N GLU A 501 13.93 -1.68 9.68
CA GLU A 501 13.76 -3.12 9.40
C GLU A 501 12.50 -3.72 10.02
N VAL A 502 11.75 -2.94 10.81
CA VAL A 502 10.45 -3.35 11.34
C VAL A 502 9.45 -3.41 10.18
N ASP A 503 8.83 -4.57 9.99
CA ASP A 503 7.80 -4.75 8.98
C ASP A 503 6.60 -3.82 9.18
N THR A 504 5.77 -3.69 8.14
CA THR A 504 4.66 -2.73 8.14
C THR A 504 3.61 -3.06 9.19
N LEU A 505 3.28 -4.33 9.39
CA LEU A 505 2.26 -4.75 10.35
C LEU A 505 2.73 -4.50 11.79
N ARG A 506 3.95 -4.89 12.10
CA ARG A 506 4.54 -4.65 13.43
C ARG A 506 4.68 -3.16 13.73
N ARG A 507 4.96 -2.35 12.70
CA ARG A 507 5.01 -0.89 12.84
C ARG A 507 3.65 -0.31 13.21
N VAL A 508 2.58 -0.72 12.53
CA VAL A 508 1.21 -0.28 12.83
C VAL A 508 0.84 -0.66 14.26
N GLU A 509 1.17 -1.88 14.69
CA GLU A 509 0.90 -2.34 16.05
C GLU A 509 1.66 -1.52 17.11
N LEU A 510 2.96 -1.22 16.89
CA LEU A 510 3.73 -0.36 17.78
C LEU A 510 3.09 1.02 17.94
N LEU A 511 2.63 1.62 16.84
CA LEU A 511 1.98 2.92 16.88
C LEU A 511 0.61 2.87 17.60
N ARG A 512 -0.15 1.81 17.39
CA ARG A 512 -1.40 1.56 18.11
C ARG A 512 -1.17 1.44 19.62
N GLN A 513 -0.18 0.66 20.03
CA GLN A 513 0.22 0.49 21.43
C GLN A 513 0.66 1.82 22.08
N LEU A 514 1.39 2.68 21.34
CA LEU A 514 1.73 4.03 21.80
C LEU A 514 0.45 4.85 22.09
N ARG A 515 -0.51 4.83 21.18
CA ARG A 515 -1.78 5.56 21.31
C ARG A 515 -2.62 5.01 22.47
N LEU A 516 -2.65 3.70 22.68
CA LEU A 516 -3.35 3.04 23.79
C LEU A 516 -2.69 3.30 25.15
N GLY A 517 -1.41 3.72 25.17
CA GLY A 517 -0.67 3.98 26.40
C GLY A 517 0.00 2.75 27.00
N ASP A 518 0.20 1.70 26.22
CA ASP A 518 0.97 0.53 26.64
C ASP A 518 2.41 0.93 26.96
N TYR A 519 2.90 1.99 26.32
CA TYR A 519 4.17 2.65 26.62
C TYR A 519 4.08 4.16 26.33
N ASP A 520 5.02 4.95 26.90
CA ASP A 520 4.96 6.41 26.90
C ASP A 520 5.88 7.05 25.85
N VAL A 521 6.95 6.34 25.45
CA VAL A 521 8.02 6.89 24.64
C VAL A 521 8.30 5.99 23.44
N LEU A 522 8.36 6.60 22.26
CA LEU A 522 8.83 5.96 21.05
C LEU A 522 10.14 6.62 20.60
N VAL A 523 11.21 5.83 20.55
CA VAL A 523 12.55 6.25 20.07
C VAL A 523 12.76 5.75 18.66
N GLY A 524 13.34 6.56 17.78
CA GLY A 524 13.70 6.11 16.43
C GLY A 524 14.59 7.09 15.69
N ILE A 525 15.14 6.64 14.57
CA ILE A 525 16.02 7.46 13.72
C ILE A 525 15.19 8.37 12.83
N ASN A 526 14.24 7.79 12.14
CA ASN A 526 13.35 8.47 11.21
C ASN A 526 11.90 8.12 11.55
N LEU A 527 11.38 8.76 12.58
CA LEU A 527 9.97 8.70 12.96
C LEU A 527 9.09 9.51 12.00
N LEU A 528 9.70 10.02 10.93
CA LEU A 528 9.12 10.98 9.99
C LEU A 528 8.35 10.32 8.86
N ARG A 529 8.36 8.98 8.78
CA ARG A 529 7.63 8.36 7.68
C ARG A 529 6.19 8.82 7.74
N GLU A 530 5.75 9.31 6.60
CA GLU A 530 4.50 9.99 6.34
C GLU A 530 3.32 9.11 6.79
N GLY A 531 2.23 9.72 7.20
CA GLY A 531 1.00 9.02 7.61
C GLY A 531 0.84 8.75 9.11
N LEU A 532 1.74 9.26 9.97
CA LEU A 532 1.56 9.15 11.43
C LEU A 532 0.64 10.24 11.97
N ASP A 533 -0.53 9.85 12.41
CA ASP A 533 -1.50 10.71 13.11
C ASP A 533 -1.55 10.31 14.58
N LEU A 534 -0.79 11.04 15.41
CA LEU A 534 -0.60 10.75 16.83
C LEU A 534 -1.02 11.96 17.69
N PRO A 535 -2.33 12.20 17.90
CA PRO A 535 -2.80 13.34 18.67
C PRO A 535 -2.42 13.29 20.16
N GLU A 536 -2.03 12.12 20.65
CA GLU A 536 -1.60 11.90 22.04
C GLU A 536 -0.15 12.39 22.28
N VAL A 537 0.62 12.65 21.21
CA VAL A 537 2.01 13.12 21.32
C VAL A 537 2.03 14.62 21.62
N SER A 538 2.50 14.96 22.82
CA SER A 538 2.67 16.35 23.27
C SER A 538 4.11 16.84 23.21
N LEU A 539 5.09 15.95 23.20
CA LEU A 539 6.50 16.30 23.13
C LEU A 539 7.21 15.54 22.00
N VAL A 540 7.94 16.28 21.19
CA VAL A 540 8.91 15.74 20.24
C VAL A 540 10.30 16.24 20.64
N SER A 541 11.21 15.31 20.93
CA SER A 541 12.60 15.60 21.30
C SER A 541 13.53 15.23 20.16
N ILE A 542 14.31 16.19 19.69
CA ILE A 542 15.28 16.04 18.61
C ILE A 542 16.67 16.13 19.22
N LEU A 543 17.34 14.98 19.39
CA LEU A 543 18.69 14.92 19.92
C LEU A 543 19.71 15.32 18.85
N ASP A 544 20.79 16.00 19.27
CA ASP A 544 21.86 16.45 18.38
C ASP A 544 21.31 17.15 17.12
N ALA A 545 20.45 18.14 17.31
CA ALA A 545 19.75 18.82 16.23
C ALA A 545 20.68 19.68 15.36
N ASP A 546 21.86 20.06 15.89
CA ASP A 546 22.91 20.82 15.20
C ASP A 546 23.84 19.97 14.31
N LYS A 547 23.67 18.67 14.29
CA LYS A 547 24.44 17.79 13.39
C LYS A 547 23.81 17.78 12.00
N GLU A 548 24.24 18.71 11.15
CA GLU A 548 23.73 18.83 9.80
C GLU A 548 23.82 17.53 8.99
N GLY A 549 22.78 17.26 8.18
CA GLY A 549 22.65 16.11 7.33
C GLY A 549 21.22 15.90 6.89
N PHE A 550 20.96 14.85 6.13
CA PHE A 550 19.65 14.54 5.58
C PHE A 550 18.54 14.51 6.65
N LEU A 551 18.80 13.93 7.82
CA LEU A 551 17.84 13.82 8.94
C LEU A 551 17.66 15.12 9.74
N ARG A 552 18.47 16.13 9.50
CA ARG A 552 18.43 17.43 10.17
C ARG A 552 18.36 18.59 9.18
N SER A 553 17.98 18.32 7.94
CA SER A 553 17.61 19.36 6.96
C SER A 553 16.38 20.12 7.44
N SER A 554 16.20 21.36 6.99
CA SER A 554 15.04 22.18 7.35
C SER A 554 13.70 21.48 7.11
N ARG A 555 13.57 20.75 5.98
CA ARG A 555 12.39 19.92 5.69
C ARG A 555 12.16 18.84 6.71
N SER A 556 13.20 18.05 7.03
CA SER A 556 13.10 16.97 8.02
C SER A 556 12.72 17.52 9.39
N LEU A 557 13.26 18.67 9.77
CA LEU A 557 12.93 19.34 11.02
C LEU A 557 11.48 19.83 11.05
N ILE A 558 10.99 20.51 9.99
CA ILE A 558 9.59 20.95 9.89
C ILE A 558 8.62 19.77 9.96
N GLN A 559 8.92 18.67 9.29
CA GLN A 559 8.11 17.44 9.34
C GLN A 559 8.09 16.82 10.75
N THR A 560 9.22 16.82 11.43
CA THR A 560 9.34 16.33 12.82
C THR A 560 8.56 17.21 13.78
N ILE A 561 8.70 18.51 13.69
CA ILE A 561 7.97 19.50 14.46
C ILE A 561 6.45 19.30 14.30
N GLY A 562 6.02 19.09 13.07
CA GLY A 562 4.62 18.87 12.72
C GLY A 562 3.96 17.68 13.43
N ARG A 563 4.73 16.74 14.00
CA ARG A 563 4.17 15.60 14.77
C ARG A 563 3.53 16.02 16.08
N ALA A 564 4.02 17.10 16.72
CA ALA A 564 3.42 17.65 17.92
C ALA A 564 2.29 18.67 17.63
N ALA A 565 2.05 19.03 16.38
CA ALA A 565 1.07 20.07 15.99
C ALA A 565 -0.41 19.67 16.16
N ARG A 566 -0.68 18.41 16.51
CA ARG A 566 -2.03 17.86 16.73
C ARG A 566 -2.44 17.81 18.20
N ASN A 567 -1.53 18.17 19.10
CA ASN A 567 -1.77 18.27 20.52
C ASN A 567 -1.86 19.74 20.95
N VAL A 568 -2.81 20.06 21.81
CA VAL A 568 -2.98 21.45 22.33
C VAL A 568 -1.76 21.87 23.14
N SER A 569 -1.13 20.92 23.86
CA SER A 569 0.09 21.13 24.66
C SER A 569 1.37 20.81 23.86
N GLY A 570 1.29 20.80 22.52
CA GLY A 570 2.40 20.40 21.65
C GLY A 570 3.65 21.26 21.84
N GLU A 571 4.78 20.61 22.12
CA GLU A 571 6.09 21.25 22.30
C GLU A 571 7.19 20.45 21.61
N VAL A 572 8.24 21.13 21.13
CA VAL A 572 9.39 20.49 20.50
C VAL A 572 10.66 20.96 21.17
N HIS A 573 11.48 20.02 21.65
CA HIS A 573 12.80 20.30 22.19
C HIS A 573 13.87 19.91 21.19
N MET A 574 14.67 20.89 20.75
CA MET A 574 15.85 20.68 19.93
C MET A 574 17.10 20.80 20.80
N TYR A 575 17.80 19.69 21.00
CA TYR A 575 19.08 19.72 21.73
C TYR A 575 20.20 20.05 20.75
N ALA A 576 20.79 21.23 20.94
CA ALA A 576 21.81 21.78 20.06
C ALA A 576 22.68 22.79 20.83
N ASP A 577 24.00 22.79 20.54
CA ASP A 577 24.91 23.78 21.09
C ASP A 577 25.01 25.02 20.18
N THR A 578 24.70 24.85 18.90
CA THR A 578 24.62 25.94 17.91
C THR A 578 23.34 25.83 17.10
N VAL A 579 22.73 26.97 16.77
CA VAL A 579 21.58 27.00 15.85
C VAL A 579 22.11 27.03 14.42
N THR A 580 21.88 25.96 13.66
CA THR A 580 22.26 25.86 12.25
C THR A 580 21.27 26.60 11.35
N ASP A 581 21.64 26.82 10.07
CA ASP A 581 20.74 27.47 9.11
C ASP A 581 19.46 26.65 8.91
N SER A 582 19.59 25.31 8.85
CA SER A 582 18.43 24.39 8.74
C SER A 582 17.49 24.47 9.95
N MET A 583 18.05 24.58 11.16
CA MET A 583 17.26 24.79 12.39
C MET A 583 16.55 26.13 12.36
N LYS A 584 17.27 27.20 12.00
CA LYS A 584 16.73 28.55 11.94
C LYS A 584 15.55 28.62 10.97
N GLU A 585 15.71 28.12 9.76
CA GLU A 585 14.64 28.07 8.76
C GLU A 585 13.40 27.30 9.27
N ALA A 586 13.60 26.16 9.93
CA ALA A 586 12.51 25.36 10.47
C ALA A 586 11.79 26.05 11.65
N ILE A 587 12.54 26.74 12.52
CA ILE A 587 11.97 27.50 13.64
C ILE A 587 11.20 28.71 13.11
N ASP A 588 11.80 29.51 12.23
CA ASP A 588 11.20 30.72 11.67
C ASP A 588 9.88 30.39 10.94
N GLU A 589 9.85 29.30 10.15
CA GLU A 589 8.64 28.86 9.47
C GLU A 589 7.57 28.35 10.44
N THR A 590 7.96 27.62 11.48
CA THR A 590 7.04 27.16 12.51
C THR A 590 6.42 28.35 13.28
N ASP A 591 7.23 29.32 13.64
CA ASP A 591 6.78 30.54 14.34
C ASP A 591 5.88 31.37 13.45
N ARG A 592 6.17 31.52 12.16
CA ARG A 592 5.31 32.16 11.18
C ARG A 592 3.92 31.52 11.13
N ARG A 593 3.87 30.19 10.99
CA ARG A 593 2.61 29.42 10.95
C ARG A 593 1.85 29.56 12.26
N ARG A 594 2.56 29.48 13.38
CA ARG A 594 2.00 29.66 14.72
C ARG A 594 1.36 31.02 14.88
N ALA A 595 2.06 32.11 14.51
CA ALA A 595 1.55 33.47 14.60
C ALA A 595 0.30 33.69 13.73
N LYS A 596 0.29 33.15 12.50
CA LYS A 596 -0.87 33.19 11.58
C LYS A 596 -2.09 32.51 12.20
N GLN A 597 -1.91 31.31 12.80
CA GLN A 597 -2.99 30.55 13.44
C GLN A 597 -3.53 31.27 14.68
N VAL A 598 -2.66 31.79 15.55
CA VAL A 598 -3.06 32.51 16.75
C VAL A 598 -3.90 33.75 16.39
N ALA A 599 -3.42 34.56 15.44
CA ALA A 599 -4.15 35.75 14.97
C ALA A 599 -5.53 35.36 14.37
N TYR A 600 -5.62 34.25 13.65
CA TYR A 600 -6.87 33.74 13.13
C TYR A 600 -7.82 33.32 14.26
N ASN A 601 -7.32 32.58 15.26
CA ASN A 601 -8.11 32.12 16.40
C ASN A 601 -8.68 33.32 17.21
N GLU A 602 -7.84 34.32 17.48
CA GLU A 602 -8.24 35.55 18.18
C GLU A 602 -9.33 36.29 17.41
N LYS A 603 -9.14 36.45 16.10
CA LYS A 603 -10.10 37.18 15.24
C LYS A 603 -11.47 36.48 15.19
N HIS A 604 -11.51 35.14 15.22
CA HIS A 604 -12.74 34.36 15.07
C HIS A 604 -13.25 33.80 16.40
N GLY A 605 -12.59 34.07 17.54
CA GLY A 605 -12.98 33.54 18.84
C GLY A 605 -12.90 32.01 18.95
N ILE A 606 -11.93 31.40 18.27
CA ILE A 606 -11.76 29.95 18.23
C ILE A 606 -10.87 29.52 19.39
N ASP A 607 -11.38 28.62 20.23
CA ASP A 607 -10.61 27.93 21.26
C ASP A 607 -10.08 26.60 20.73
N PRO A 608 -8.75 26.33 20.76
CA PRO A 608 -8.18 25.10 20.25
C PRO A 608 -8.75 23.85 20.94
N LYS A 609 -9.28 22.92 20.17
CA LYS A 609 -9.85 21.68 20.68
C LYS A 609 -8.95 20.50 20.35
N PRO A 610 -8.69 19.58 21.31
CA PRO A 610 -7.91 18.38 21.02
C PRO A 610 -8.64 17.52 20.01
N LEU A 611 -7.90 17.04 19.03
CA LEU A 611 -8.39 16.04 18.08
C LEU A 611 -8.54 14.70 18.82
N ARG A 612 -9.75 14.15 18.84
CA ARG A 612 -10.00 12.79 19.31
C ARG A 612 -10.38 11.94 18.11
N LYS A 613 -9.43 11.19 17.56
CA LYS A 613 -9.71 10.16 16.56
C LYS A 613 -9.89 8.82 17.27
N LYS A 614 -10.90 8.04 16.86
CA LYS A 614 -11.02 6.63 17.26
C LYS A 614 -9.72 5.91 16.91
N ILE A 615 -9.22 5.11 17.84
CA ILE A 615 -8.08 4.22 17.58
C ILE A 615 -8.65 3.05 16.79
N ALA A 616 -8.81 3.23 15.49
CA ALA A 616 -9.17 2.16 14.56
C ALA A 616 -7.89 1.60 13.93
N ASP A 617 -7.87 0.31 13.66
CA ASP A 617 -6.80 -0.27 12.87
C ASP A 617 -6.98 0.21 11.42
N ILE A 618 -6.03 1.00 10.92
CA ILE A 618 -6.10 1.61 9.59
C ILE A 618 -6.13 0.54 8.49
N LEU A 619 -5.44 -0.57 8.72
CA LEU A 619 -5.43 -1.69 7.79
C LEU A 619 -6.68 -2.56 7.94
N ASP A 620 -7.15 -2.79 9.16
CA ASP A 620 -8.41 -3.49 9.42
C ASP A 620 -9.61 -2.81 8.74
N GLN A 621 -9.64 -1.50 8.62
CA GLN A 621 -10.73 -0.81 7.91
C GLN A 621 -10.71 -1.08 6.40
N VAL A 622 -9.52 -1.13 5.79
CA VAL A 622 -9.38 -1.50 4.37
C VAL A 622 -9.70 -2.98 4.15
N TYR A 623 -9.39 -3.84 5.14
CA TYR A 623 -9.63 -5.28 5.04
C TYR A 623 -11.01 -5.70 5.58
N ARG A 624 -11.61 -4.98 6.55
CA ARG A 624 -12.94 -5.27 7.11
C ARG A 624 -14.10 -4.94 6.17
N GLU A 625 -13.92 -4.05 5.21
CA GLU A 625 -14.88 -3.94 4.11
C GLU A 625 -14.89 -5.22 3.26
N ALA A 626 -13.87 -6.06 3.37
CA ALA A 626 -13.87 -7.43 2.88
C ALA A 626 -14.66 -8.40 3.78
N ASP A 627 -14.76 -8.10 5.10
CA ASP A 627 -15.45 -8.95 6.10
C ASP A 627 -16.83 -8.43 6.51
N ASP A 628 -17.17 -7.13 6.30
CA ASP A 628 -18.44 -6.52 6.71
C ASP A 628 -19.66 -6.88 5.81
N SER A 629 -19.51 -7.86 4.93
CA SER A 629 -20.67 -8.56 4.38
C SER A 629 -21.46 -9.35 5.45
N GLU A 630 -21.02 -9.39 6.70
CA GLU A 630 -21.77 -9.98 7.82
C GLU A 630 -22.72 -9.02 8.57
N ALA A 631 -22.67 -7.72 8.33
CA ALA A 631 -23.50 -6.75 9.05
C ALA A 631 -24.44 -5.93 8.15
N VAL A 632 -25.19 -6.59 7.30
CA VAL A 632 -26.49 -6.02 6.92
C VAL A 632 -27.44 -6.32 8.08
N GLU A 633 -27.58 -5.38 9.01
CA GLU A 633 -28.66 -5.38 9.99
C GLU A 633 -29.99 -5.51 9.25
N ILE A 634 -30.56 -6.70 9.34
CA ILE A 634 -31.96 -6.94 9.02
C ILE A 634 -32.75 -6.09 10.01
N GLY A 635 -33.24 -4.96 9.54
CA GLY A 635 -34.24 -4.15 10.25
C GLY A 635 -35.50 -4.98 10.51
N GLY A 636 -35.64 -5.46 11.72
CA GLY A 636 -36.76 -6.26 12.19
C GLY A 636 -36.92 -6.12 13.71
N SER A 637 -37.72 -5.09 14.07
CA SER A 637 -38.61 -5.02 15.25
C SER A 637 -38.28 -5.93 16.44
N GLY A 638 -37.91 -5.25 17.49
CA GLY A 638 -38.04 -5.50 18.93
C GLY A 638 -38.49 -6.85 19.45
N ARG A 639 -37.64 -7.35 20.37
CA ARG A 639 -38.12 -7.87 21.67
C ARG A 639 -36.95 -8.06 22.63
N ASN A 640 -36.97 -7.29 23.71
CA ASN A 640 -36.29 -7.56 24.96
C ASN A 640 -36.51 -9.00 25.40
N VAL A 641 -35.44 -9.75 25.70
CA VAL A 641 -35.49 -10.85 26.66
C VAL A 641 -34.29 -10.79 27.57
N SER A 642 -34.64 -10.73 28.82
CA SER A 642 -33.88 -10.58 30.03
C SER A 642 -32.84 -11.67 30.33
N ARG A 643 -31.82 -11.24 31.09
CA ARG A 643 -30.94 -12.07 31.97
C ARG A 643 -31.63 -13.29 32.54
N GLY A 644 -30.98 -14.46 32.48
CA GLY A 644 -31.36 -15.68 33.18
C GLY A 644 -30.25 -16.70 33.37
N ARG A 645 -29.65 -16.67 34.57
CA ARG A 645 -29.14 -17.80 35.39
C ARG A 645 -28.13 -18.81 34.83
N ARG A 646 -26.99 -18.82 35.55
CA ARG A 646 -26.06 -19.93 35.79
C ARG A 646 -26.75 -21.29 35.89
N ALA A 647 -26.19 -22.32 35.26
CA ALA A 647 -26.24 -23.69 35.69
C ALA A 647 -24.81 -24.26 35.76
N GLN A 648 -24.45 -24.78 36.90
CA GLN A 648 -23.27 -25.55 37.22
C GLN A 648 -23.34 -26.93 36.55
N GLY A 649 -22.26 -27.37 35.95
CA GLY A 649 -22.03 -28.74 35.48
C GLY A 649 -20.53 -29.02 35.54
N GLU A 650 -20.17 -30.09 36.21
CA GLU A 650 -18.85 -30.52 36.65
C GLU A 650 -17.81 -30.86 35.56
N PRO A 651 -16.52 -31.06 35.91
CA PRO A 651 -15.37 -30.76 35.06
C PRO A 651 -14.92 -32.00 34.27
N GLY A 652 -14.99 -31.88 32.95
CA GLY A 652 -14.19 -32.73 32.04
C GLY A 652 -12.79 -32.13 31.93
N ARG A 653 -11.77 -32.92 32.22
CA ARG A 653 -10.35 -32.61 32.12
C ARG A 653 -10.01 -31.91 30.80
N ALA A 654 -9.88 -30.62 30.85
CA ALA A 654 -9.16 -29.86 29.83
C ALA A 654 -7.67 -30.03 30.11
N VAL A 655 -6.97 -30.71 29.20
CA VAL A 655 -5.52 -30.66 29.15
C VAL A 655 -5.17 -29.24 28.72
N SER A 656 -4.75 -28.44 29.66
CA SER A 656 -4.20 -27.10 29.40
C SER A 656 -2.93 -27.27 28.58
N ALA A 657 -3.00 -27.00 27.28
CA ALA A 657 -1.82 -26.75 26.48
C ALA A 657 -1.17 -25.48 27.04
N GLY A 658 -0.18 -25.65 27.89
CA GLY A 658 0.65 -24.57 28.39
C GLY A 658 1.46 -24.01 27.23
N ILE A 659 1.08 -22.83 26.76
CA ILE A 659 1.93 -21.98 25.94
C ILE A 659 3.12 -21.63 26.83
N ILE A 660 4.32 -22.04 26.42
CA ILE A 660 5.56 -21.70 27.13
C ILE A 660 5.97 -20.28 26.70
N GLU A 661 5.26 -19.27 27.17
CA GLU A 661 5.79 -17.91 27.19
C GLU A 661 6.83 -17.84 28.33
N GLY A 662 8.10 -17.70 27.96
CA GLY A 662 9.17 -17.32 28.86
C GLY A 662 10.02 -18.44 29.46
N ARG A 663 10.20 -19.59 28.83
CA ARG A 663 11.31 -20.48 29.20
C ARG A 663 12.61 -19.99 28.56
N ASP A 664 13.55 -19.63 29.43
CA ASP A 664 14.93 -19.36 29.02
C ASP A 664 15.58 -20.68 28.54
N THR A 665 15.68 -20.84 27.23
CA THR A 665 16.25 -22.02 26.56
C THR A 665 17.77 -21.94 26.47
N SER A 666 18.36 -20.79 26.79
CA SER A 666 19.79 -20.49 26.64
C SER A 666 20.72 -21.40 27.46
N ASN A 667 20.20 -22.14 28.43
CA ASN A 667 20.95 -23.08 29.28
C ASN A 667 20.48 -24.55 29.17
N MET A 668 19.64 -24.89 28.18
CA MET A 668 19.17 -26.26 27.98
C MET A 668 20.25 -27.16 27.38
N PRO A 669 20.46 -28.39 27.90
CA PRO A 669 21.31 -29.38 27.25
C PRO A 669 20.80 -29.73 25.86
N ARG A 670 21.71 -29.95 24.91
CA ARG A 670 21.41 -30.26 23.50
C ARG A 670 20.38 -31.39 23.33
N ALA A 671 20.46 -32.43 24.15
CA ALA A 671 19.53 -33.57 24.09
C ALA A 671 18.09 -33.17 24.48
N GLU A 672 17.93 -32.33 25.51
CA GLU A 672 16.63 -31.84 25.95
C GLU A 672 16.01 -30.87 24.93
N LEU A 673 16.84 -30.05 24.25
CA LEU A 673 16.40 -29.15 23.20
C LEU A 673 15.91 -29.94 21.97
N ALA A 674 16.58 -31.03 21.61
CA ALA A 674 16.17 -31.92 20.53
C ALA A 674 14.86 -32.67 20.83
N ASP A 675 14.67 -33.11 22.08
CA ASP A 675 13.43 -33.75 22.51
C ASP A 675 12.27 -32.74 22.56
N LEU A 676 12.50 -31.52 23.01
CA LEU A 676 11.51 -30.43 22.99
C LEU A 676 11.05 -30.12 21.55
N ILE A 677 11.97 -30.02 20.60
CA ILE A 677 11.63 -29.82 19.17
C ILE A 677 10.76 -30.97 18.64
N LYS A 678 11.01 -32.18 19.06
CA LYS A 678 10.24 -33.36 18.67
C LYS A 678 8.81 -33.32 19.23
N ASP A 679 8.67 -32.95 20.51
CA ASP A 679 7.37 -32.83 21.17
C ASP A 679 6.54 -31.68 20.61
N LEU A 680 7.15 -30.52 20.36
CA LEU A 680 6.49 -29.40 19.69
C LEU A 680 6.07 -29.74 18.24
N THR A 681 6.88 -30.53 17.53
CA THR A 681 6.51 -31.00 16.18
C THR A 681 5.26 -31.90 16.23
N ALA A 682 5.15 -32.77 17.22
CA ALA A 682 3.96 -33.60 17.42
C ALA A 682 2.72 -32.76 17.77
N GLN A 683 2.88 -31.75 18.62
CA GLN A 683 1.80 -30.81 18.98
C GLN A 683 1.36 -29.95 17.78
N MET A 684 2.29 -29.46 16.98
CA MET A 684 1.99 -28.72 15.74
C MET A 684 1.15 -29.59 14.77
N MET A 685 1.54 -30.85 14.59
CA MET A 685 0.79 -31.78 13.74
C MET A 685 -0.60 -32.12 14.29
N ALA A 686 -0.75 -32.19 15.60
CA ALA A 686 -2.04 -32.40 16.27
C ALA A 686 -2.94 -31.16 16.07
N ALA A 687 -2.43 -29.97 16.34
CA ALA A 687 -3.15 -28.70 16.13
C ALA A 687 -3.58 -28.53 14.66
N ALA A 688 -2.73 -28.87 13.71
CA ALA A 688 -3.08 -28.84 12.27
C ALA A 688 -4.18 -29.84 11.89
N ARG A 689 -4.22 -31.03 12.52
CA ARG A 689 -5.30 -32.02 12.31
C ARG A 689 -6.63 -31.55 12.88
N ASP A 690 -6.57 -30.82 14.01
CA ASP A 690 -7.74 -30.28 14.68
C ASP A 690 -8.18 -28.91 14.09
N LEU A 691 -7.63 -28.53 12.92
CA LEU A 691 -7.91 -27.30 12.18
C LEU A 691 -7.60 -26.01 12.96
N GLN A 692 -6.74 -26.08 13.98
CA GLN A 692 -6.25 -24.95 14.76
C GLN A 692 -5.01 -24.33 14.09
N PHE A 693 -5.19 -23.76 12.91
CA PHE A 693 -4.07 -23.32 12.07
C PHE A 693 -3.20 -22.21 12.69
N GLU A 694 -3.80 -21.28 13.46
CA GLU A 694 -3.02 -20.26 14.16
C GLU A 694 -2.12 -20.85 15.25
N LEU A 695 -2.62 -21.81 16.01
CA LEU A 695 -1.82 -22.53 17.01
C LEU A 695 -0.70 -23.33 16.34
N ALA A 696 -1.01 -24.03 15.25
CA ALA A 696 -0.03 -24.78 14.48
C ALA A 696 1.05 -23.85 13.88
N ALA A 697 0.71 -22.66 13.41
CA ALA A 697 1.65 -21.68 12.89
C ALA A 697 2.58 -21.16 13.98
N ARG A 698 2.06 -20.78 15.15
CA ARG A 698 2.88 -20.34 16.31
C ARG A 698 3.88 -21.41 16.74
N ILE A 699 3.42 -22.66 16.89
CA ILE A 699 4.31 -23.78 17.27
C ILE A 699 5.36 -24.03 16.19
N ARG A 700 5.03 -23.88 14.92
CA ARG A 700 5.99 -23.99 13.80
C ARG A 700 7.10 -22.96 13.91
N ASP A 701 6.74 -21.71 14.19
CA ASP A 701 7.70 -20.61 14.29
C ASP A 701 8.62 -20.79 15.50
N GLU A 702 8.09 -21.24 16.64
CA GLU A 702 8.87 -21.64 17.81
C GLU A 702 9.85 -22.80 17.52
N ILE A 703 9.41 -23.83 16.77
CA ILE A 703 10.27 -24.92 16.32
C ILE A 703 11.40 -24.39 15.43
N ALA A 704 11.15 -23.38 14.58
CA ALA A 704 12.16 -22.82 13.71
C ALA A 704 13.26 -22.10 14.51
N ASP A 705 12.90 -21.36 15.53
CA ASP A 705 13.85 -20.66 16.42
C ASP A 705 14.68 -21.66 17.26
N LEU A 706 14.05 -22.67 17.86
CA LEU A 706 14.76 -23.71 18.59
C LEU A 706 15.73 -24.53 17.71
N LYS A 707 15.37 -24.80 16.46
CA LYS A 707 16.27 -25.45 15.47
C LYS A 707 17.45 -24.55 15.12
N LYS A 708 17.29 -23.22 15.11
CA LYS A 708 18.39 -22.29 14.88
C LYS A 708 19.36 -22.27 16.07
N GLU A 709 18.83 -22.33 17.27
CA GLU A 709 19.61 -22.42 18.50
C GLU A 709 20.39 -23.77 18.58
N LEU A 710 19.74 -24.88 18.27
CA LEU A 710 20.37 -26.19 18.22
C LEU A 710 21.54 -26.23 17.22
N ARG A 711 21.38 -25.65 16.02
CA ARG A 711 22.47 -25.51 15.03
C ARG A 711 23.60 -24.62 15.54
N GLY A 712 23.28 -23.55 16.29
CA GLY A 712 24.27 -22.71 16.94
C GLY A 712 25.11 -23.48 17.95
N MET A 713 24.50 -24.36 18.76
CA MET A 713 25.18 -25.25 19.70
C MET A 713 26.05 -26.29 19.00
N ASP A 714 25.57 -26.86 17.87
CA ASP A 714 26.34 -27.79 17.03
C ASP A 714 27.58 -27.12 16.44
N ALA A 715 27.46 -25.87 15.98
CA ALA A 715 28.58 -25.08 15.44
C ALA A 715 29.59 -24.66 16.50
N ALA A 716 29.14 -24.50 17.75
CA ALA A 716 29.99 -24.14 18.89
C ALA A 716 30.66 -25.35 19.58
N GLY A 717 30.36 -26.59 19.14
CA GLY A 717 30.91 -27.82 19.70
C GLY A 717 30.48 -28.11 21.13
N LEU A 718 29.39 -27.49 21.60
CA LEU A 718 28.82 -27.72 22.92
C LEU A 718 28.00 -29.04 22.92
N ARG A 719 28.44 -30.01 23.74
CA ARG A 719 27.75 -31.31 23.91
C ARG A 719 26.65 -31.25 24.95
#